data_97228462df24624b26c78a03de94f2df
#
_entry.id   97228462df24624b26c78a03de94f2df
#
_cell.length_a   1.000
_cell.length_b   1.000
_cell.length_c   1.000
_cell.angle_alpha   90.00
_cell.angle_beta   90.00
_cell.angle_gamma   90.00
#
_symmetry.space_group_name_H-M   'P 1'
#
loop_
_entity.id
_entity.type
_entity.pdbx_description
1 polymer ?
#
loop_
_entity_poly.entity_id
_entity_poly.type
_entity_poly.pdbx_seq_one_letter_code
_entity_poly.pdbx_strand_id
1 'polypeptide(L)'
;MSAAKEKVDSITYEILRHRLFSLLQEGRYAMARVSGSPVATEAKETLTSIYKPDGSVVLTAAGVFLHITGVRDEIKFILDNYSQNPGIYEGDVFFFSDPYLGGIHANDIASITPLFHEGELIAWAAGLVHTAENGAIEPGGMPGKASEVYHDGICVPGLKVVEKGELRNDVICYLERATRSPAMMILDTKARNAATYAIRDGIKGLIERYGTDVLAGVFDRLIEEGEILAREKLKKLPDGTWSEEVYLDHDGLDYKLQKVKCAMTKEGDHISFDFSGSSPQNRGSANCALPGAVGSLYVALAGCLFWDVPWNEGMMRPVTMNFPEGSMVNCTFPASCAQAPPLPGIPISSVATLCISKMLAQTDEFRGDLNAAWATTTSWLSYGGIDQYGTRTGSMLMDPFAAGCGAGFDRDGIDSGGCQMTPESDCADAETYESAGPILYIFRKHRCDSAGPGKFRGGTGLEIAHMVHNSPGIYFAQHAYGEKTNPTLGIWGGYPAGSMLQVFLEDGEKVIEKLHAGEMPWTIEEGMEIEGAKKMPLFYGRMATEGMTGLVIVGGGGGYGDPIERDPRKVREDVESYIHSLPVARDVYGVVMDEKTYQIDMKATQKKRESIRKKRLTAGKALKAGKGKQEIKKLEKYFTEYLGINTSHEIQCKKCGYLYCDARENYKEYALMREVTPSALGPLRPGKKEKDWCVYREFCCPGCGTLVQVDSLPTQEAILDNGRPNI
;
A
#
# COMPACT_ATOMS: atom_id res chain seq x y z
N MET A 1 10.62 18.06 32.58
CA MET A 1 11.88 17.58 31.98
C MET A 1 12.56 16.69 33.03
N SER A 2 12.77 15.42 32.69
CA SER A 2 13.35 14.46 33.61
C SER A 2 14.83 14.80 33.85
N ALA A 3 15.31 14.71 35.09
CA ALA A 3 16.73 14.89 35.48
C ALA A 3 17.70 13.93 34.76
N ALA A 4 17.18 12.86 34.15
CA ALA A 4 17.95 11.88 33.37
C ALA A 4 18.43 12.46 32.02
N LYS A 5 17.68 13.41 31.44
CA LYS A 5 17.97 13.99 30.12
C LYS A 5 19.27 14.84 30.11
N GLU A 6 19.59 15.50 31.23
CA GLU A 6 20.82 16.31 31.36
C GLU A 6 22.12 15.48 31.46
N LYS A 7 22.03 14.16 31.68
CA LYS A 7 23.17 13.26 31.87
C LYS A 7 23.74 12.63 30.60
N VAL A 8 23.07 12.78 29.44
CA VAL A 8 23.51 12.11 28.21
C VAL A 8 24.23 13.08 27.29
N ASP A 9 25.55 12.97 27.20
CA ASP A 9 26.34 13.72 26.23
C ASP A 9 26.05 13.28 24.78
N SER A 10 26.36 14.15 23.81
CA SER A 10 26.03 13.93 22.42
C SER A 10 26.73 12.73 21.78
N ILE A 11 27.94 12.37 22.25
CA ILE A 11 28.70 11.23 21.72
C ILE A 11 28.04 9.92 22.20
N THR A 12 27.75 9.82 23.48
CA THR A 12 27.05 8.67 24.07
C THR A 12 25.68 8.50 23.46
N TYR A 13 24.95 9.60 23.21
CA TYR A 13 23.65 9.56 22.52
C TYR A 13 23.76 8.93 21.13
N GLU A 14 24.67 9.41 20.28
CA GLU A 14 24.83 8.88 18.93
C GLU A 14 25.27 7.40 18.92
N ILE A 15 26.18 7.02 19.84
CA ILE A 15 26.57 5.61 19.98
C ILE A 15 25.37 4.74 20.33
N LEU A 16 24.58 5.14 21.33
CA LEU A 16 23.41 4.37 21.77
C LEU A 16 22.29 4.33 20.75
N ARG A 17 22.01 5.45 20.07
CA ARG A 17 21.05 5.50 18.96
C ARG A 17 21.35 4.45 17.90
N HIS A 18 22.59 4.41 17.42
CA HIS A 18 23.02 3.43 16.40
C HIS A 18 23.04 1.99 16.94
N ARG A 19 23.43 1.79 18.20
CA ARG A 19 23.43 0.47 18.83
C ARG A 19 22.02 -0.08 18.99
N LEU A 20 21.07 0.73 19.44
CA LEU A 20 19.66 0.34 19.57
C LEU A 20 19.08 -0.05 18.20
N PHE A 21 19.35 0.73 17.16
CA PHE A 21 18.91 0.38 15.81
C PHE A 21 19.53 -0.92 15.31
N SER A 22 20.84 -1.13 15.56
CA SER A 22 21.52 -2.38 15.20
C SER A 22 20.91 -3.59 15.92
N LEU A 23 20.56 -3.47 17.22
CA LEU A 23 19.89 -4.54 17.96
C LEU A 23 18.51 -4.91 17.35
N LEU A 24 17.76 -3.90 16.90
CA LEU A 24 16.49 -4.14 16.21
C LEU A 24 16.72 -4.89 14.90
N GLN A 25 17.70 -4.48 14.08
CA GLN A 25 18.05 -5.19 12.85
C GLN A 25 18.54 -6.62 13.11
N GLU A 26 19.35 -6.84 14.14
CA GLU A 26 19.77 -8.19 14.55
C GLU A 26 18.57 -9.06 14.92
N GLY A 27 17.59 -8.50 15.65
CA GLY A 27 16.32 -9.17 15.97
C GLY A 27 15.52 -9.56 14.70
N ARG A 28 15.42 -8.65 13.73
CA ARG A 28 14.76 -8.94 12.43
C ARG A 28 15.46 -10.07 11.68
N TYR A 29 16.78 -10.03 11.59
CA TYR A 29 17.55 -11.10 10.92
C TYR A 29 17.41 -12.45 11.65
N ALA A 30 17.43 -12.44 12.98
CA ALA A 30 17.18 -13.66 13.76
C ALA A 30 15.79 -14.22 13.46
N MET A 31 14.78 -13.38 13.43
CA MET A 31 13.39 -13.75 13.11
C MET A 31 13.28 -14.35 11.71
N ALA A 32 13.82 -13.68 10.69
CA ALA A 32 13.78 -14.18 9.31
C ALA A 32 14.49 -15.53 9.13
N ARG A 33 15.56 -15.79 9.90
CA ARG A 33 16.30 -17.08 9.83
C ARG A 33 15.60 -18.25 10.51
N VAL A 34 14.73 -17.98 11.47
CA VAL A 34 14.04 -19.03 12.26
C VAL A 34 12.63 -19.25 11.73
N SER A 35 12.00 -18.26 11.10
CA SER A 35 10.65 -18.34 10.56
C SER A 35 10.52 -19.46 9.51
N GLY A 36 9.37 -20.13 9.51
CA GLY A 36 8.98 -21.08 8.46
C GLY A 36 8.08 -20.48 7.38
N SER A 37 7.71 -19.20 7.52
CA SER A 37 6.79 -18.52 6.63
C SER A 37 7.51 -17.79 5.51
N PRO A 38 7.16 -18.01 4.22
CA PRO A 38 7.67 -17.20 3.11
C PRO A 38 7.39 -15.70 3.25
N VAL A 39 6.36 -15.33 3.99
CA VAL A 39 6.04 -13.93 4.28
C VAL A 39 7.14 -13.26 5.11
N ALA A 40 7.74 -13.97 6.05
CA ALA A 40 8.84 -13.47 6.85
C ALA A 40 10.19 -13.58 6.14
N THR A 41 10.46 -14.71 5.48
CA THR A 41 11.78 -15.02 4.88
C THR A 41 12.00 -14.30 3.55
N GLU A 42 11.00 -14.32 2.68
CA GLU A 42 11.08 -13.78 1.32
C GLU A 42 10.51 -12.35 1.24
N ALA A 43 9.25 -12.17 1.65
CA ALA A 43 8.62 -10.86 1.62
C ALA A 43 9.12 -9.90 2.70
N LYS A 44 9.93 -10.35 3.68
CA LYS A 44 10.50 -9.54 4.77
C LYS A 44 9.46 -8.75 5.57
N GLU A 45 8.24 -9.28 5.65
CA GLU A 45 7.12 -8.67 6.38
C GLU A 45 7.30 -8.89 7.88
N THR A 46 8.30 -8.21 8.42
CA THR A 46 8.76 -8.33 9.79
C THR A 46 8.96 -6.97 10.42
N LEU A 47 8.69 -6.87 11.73
CA LEU A 47 8.95 -5.67 12.53
C LEU A 47 9.60 -6.05 13.85
N THR A 48 10.52 -5.23 14.32
CA THR A 48 11.04 -5.23 15.68
C THR A 48 11.04 -3.82 16.24
N SER A 49 10.67 -3.67 17.51
CA SER A 49 10.55 -2.36 18.14
C SER A 49 10.89 -2.38 19.62
N ILE A 50 11.30 -1.23 20.14
CA ILE A 50 11.51 -0.94 21.55
C ILE A 50 10.51 0.11 22.00
N TYR A 51 9.92 -0.10 23.18
CA TYR A 51 8.95 0.79 23.79
C TYR A 51 9.37 1.16 25.19
N LYS A 52 8.97 2.36 25.64
CA LYS A 52 9.07 2.77 27.05
C LYS A 52 8.12 1.92 27.92
N PRO A 53 8.27 1.96 29.25
CA PRO A 53 7.36 1.27 30.18
C PRO A 53 5.88 1.58 29.95
N ASP A 54 5.55 2.79 29.51
CA ASP A 54 4.19 3.26 29.23
C ASP A 54 3.65 2.88 27.83
N GLY A 55 4.44 2.15 27.03
CA GLY A 55 4.12 1.74 25.67
C GLY A 55 4.50 2.75 24.58
N SER A 56 5.07 3.91 24.90
CA SER A 56 5.51 4.88 23.88
C SER A 56 6.60 4.30 22.99
N VAL A 57 6.47 4.42 21.68
CA VAL A 57 7.42 3.90 20.68
C VAL A 57 8.73 4.67 20.75
N VAL A 58 9.84 4.00 21.09
CA VAL A 58 11.18 4.60 21.12
C VAL A 58 11.86 4.52 19.76
N LEU A 59 11.91 3.33 19.19
CA LEU A 59 12.59 3.07 17.92
C LEU A 59 12.05 1.79 17.28
N THR A 60 11.96 1.79 15.97
CA THR A 60 11.46 0.67 15.19
C THR A 60 12.38 0.36 14.01
N ALA A 61 12.58 -0.94 13.73
CA ALA A 61 13.09 -1.45 12.46
C ALA A 61 12.00 -2.27 11.79
N ALA A 62 11.56 -1.84 10.62
CA ALA A 62 10.40 -2.41 9.95
C ALA A 62 10.67 -2.67 8.47
N GLY A 63 10.32 -3.86 7.98
CA GLY A 63 10.12 -4.16 6.56
C GLY A 63 8.69 -3.83 6.12
N VAL A 64 7.77 -3.71 7.09
CA VAL A 64 6.36 -3.37 6.87
C VAL A 64 5.96 -2.20 7.75
N PHE A 65 5.49 -1.10 7.15
CA PHE A 65 5.20 0.14 7.85
C PHE A 65 3.87 0.13 8.62
N LEU A 66 2.91 -0.70 8.19
CA LEU A 66 1.58 -0.79 8.78
C LEU A 66 1.59 -1.03 10.30
N HIS A 67 2.57 -1.77 10.81
CA HIS A 67 2.57 -2.27 12.20
C HIS A 67 3.29 -1.37 13.20
N ILE A 68 3.92 -0.27 12.76
CA ILE A 68 4.78 0.57 13.61
C ILE A 68 4.02 1.14 14.81
N THR A 69 2.74 1.48 14.63
CA THR A 69 1.92 2.08 15.69
C THR A 69 1.10 1.08 16.50
N GLY A 70 0.77 -0.09 15.94
CA GLY A 70 -0.21 -1.01 16.53
C GLY A 70 0.24 -1.64 17.85
N VAL A 71 1.46 -2.13 17.93
CA VAL A 71 1.99 -2.81 19.12
C VAL A 71 2.01 -1.90 20.36
N ARG A 72 2.08 -0.58 20.19
CA ARG A 72 1.88 0.38 21.28
C ARG A 72 0.54 0.18 22.01
N ASP A 73 -0.52 -0.01 21.25
CA ASP A 73 -1.87 -0.15 21.80
C ASP A 73 -2.06 -1.54 22.44
N GLU A 74 -1.38 -2.57 21.91
CA GLU A 74 -1.30 -3.90 22.51
C GLU A 74 -0.59 -3.86 23.88
N ILE A 75 0.52 -3.13 24.00
CA ILE A 75 1.23 -2.94 25.28
C ILE A 75 0.33 -2.22 26.29
N LYS A 76 -0.38 -1.16 25.87
CA LYS A 76 -1.31 -0.46 26.75
C LYS A 76 -2.43 -1.38 27.22
N PHE A 77 -2.98 -2.21 26.33
CA PHE A 77 -3.96 -3.21 26.72
C PHE A 77 -3.44 -4.19 27.78
N ILE A 78 -2.18 -4.67 27.63
CA ILE A 78 -1.53 -5.54 28.60
C ILE A 78 -1.38 -4.81 29.95
N LEU A 79 -0.92 -3.57 29.96
CA LEU A 79 -0.77 -2.75 31.16
C LEU A 79 -2.08 -2.53 31.89
N ASP A 80 -3.14 -2.20 31.17
CA ASP A 80 -4.44 -1.87 31.72
C ASP A 80 -5.19 -3.10 32.24
N ASN A 81 -5.04 -4.26 31.58
CA ASN A 81 -5.85 -5.43 31.87
C ASN A 81 -5.11 -6.56 32.60
N TYR A 82 -3.78 -6.67 32.45
CA TYR A 82 -3.01 -7.82 32.91
C TYR A 82 -2.01 -7.52 34.04
N SER A 83 -1.86 -6.28 34.46
CA SER A 83 -0.90 -5.89 35.53
C SER A 83 -1.10 -6.63 36.85
N GLN A 84 -2.32 -7.03 37.17
CA GLN A 84 -2.67 -7.76 38.40
C GLN A 84 -2.89 -9.25 38.15
N ASN A 85 -3.60 -9.62 37.10
CA ASN A 85 -3.95 -10.99 36.73
C ASN A 85 -3.99 -11.12 35.21
N PRO A 86 -3.10 -11.93 34.61
CA PRO A 86 -2.15 -12.89 35.21
C PRO A 86 -0.86 -12.27 35.79
N GLY A 87 -0.71 -10.96 35.80
CA GLY A 87 0.50 -10.25 36.18
C GLY A 87 1.49 -10.12 35.04
N ILE A 88 2.50 -9.25 35.17
CA ILE A 88 3.57 -9.02 34.22
C ILE A 88 4.90 -9.31 34.93
N TYR A 89 5.65 -10.29 34.44
CA TYR A 89 6.87 -10.74 35.11
C TYR A 89 8.06 -10.79 34.14
N GLU A 90 9.25 -10.74 34.70
CA GLU A 90 10.47 -11.00 33.93
C GLU A 90 10.42 -12.38 33.27
N GLY A 91 10.75 -12.45 31.97
CA GLY A 91 10.72 -13.67 31.19
C GLY A 91 9.39 -14.00 30.55
N ASP A 92 8.34 -13.18 30.73
CA ASP A 92 7.07 -13.33 30.04
C ASP A 92 7.21 -12.97 28.54
N VAL A 93 6.42 -13.65 27.70
CA VAL A 93 6.17 -13.27 26.31
C VAL A 93 4.68 -13.35 26.04
N PHE A 94 4.08 -12.24 25.65
CA PHE A 94 2.69 -12.16 25.26
C PHE A 94 2.55 -12.34 23.76
N PHE A 95 1.63 -13.20 23.34
CA PHE A 95 1.22 -13.43 21.96
C PHE A 95 -0.03 -12.63 21.69
N PHE A 96 -0.01 -11.76 20.68
CA PHE A 96 -1.10 -10.84 20.38
C PHE A 96 -1.46 -10.87 18.90
N SER A 97 -2.78 -10.89 18.56
CA SER A 97 -3.27 -10.91 17.16
C SER A 97 -4.66 -10.27 16.97
N ASP A 98 -5.12 -9.46 17.93
CA ASP A 98 -6.44 -8.84 17.87
C ASP A 98 -6.43 -7.53 17.07
N PRO A 99 -7.14 -7.43 15.92
CA PRO A 99 -7.14 -6.22 15.08
C PRO A 99 -7.82 -5.02 15.73
N TYR A 100 -8.69 -5.22 16.71
CA TYR A 100 -9.36 -4.13 17.43
C TYR A 100 -8.52 -3.53 18.55
N LEU A 101 -7.45 -4.23 18.94
CA LEU A 101 -6.60 -3.84 20.07
C LEU A 101 -5.17 -3.46 19.69
N GLY A 102 -4.80 -3.55 18.40
CA GLY A 102 -3.46 -3.16 17.94
C GLY A 102 -3.03 -3.78 16.61
N GLY A 103 -3.53 -4.97 16.26
CA GLY A 103 -3.28 -5.62 14.97
C GLY A 103 -3.93 -4.86 13.80
N ILE A 104 -3.56 -5.21 12.57
CA ILE A 104 -4.26 -4.76 11.37
C ILE A 104 -5.35 -5.76 11.01
N HIS A 105 -4.94 -7.04 10.97
CA HIS A 105 -5.82 -8.20 10.85
C HIS A 105 -5.24 -9.38 11.66
N ALA A 106 -5.99 -10.46 11.81
CA ALA A 106 -5.60 -11.56 12.70
C ALA A 106 -4.33 -12.34 12.28
N ASN A 107 -3.78 -12.09 11.09
CA ASN A 107 -2.50 -12.68 10.65
C ASN A 107 -1.28 -11.96 11.23
N ASP A 108 -1.44 -10.72 11.67
CA ASP A 108 -0.36 -9.89 12.19
C ASP A 108 -0.15 -10.23 13.65
N ILE A 109 0.78 -11.13 13.89
CA ILE A 109 1.01 -11.68 15.22
C ILE A 109 2.26 -11.06 15.84
N ALA A 110 2.08 -10.43 17.01
CA ALA A 110 3.16 -9.89 17.81
C ALA A 110 3.55 -10.83 18.95
N SER A 111 4.85 -10.93 19.23
CA SER A 111 5.40 -11.37 20.52
C SER A 111 5.95 -10.16 21.27
N ILE A 112 5.46 -9.92 22.48
CA ILE A 112 5.76 -8.73 23.31
C ILE A 112 6.38 -9.18 24.61
N THR A 113 7.61 -8.71 24.89
CA THR A 113 8.41 -9.12 26.05
C THR A 113 8.70 -7.92 26.93
N PRO A 114 8.32 -7.93 28.24
CA PRO A 114 8.72 -6.91 29.18
C PRO A 114 10.20 -7.05 29.56
N LEU A 115 10.91 -5.95 29.64
CA LEU A 115 12.30 -5.88 30.08
C LEU A 115 12.38 -5.33 31.48
N PHE A 116 12.86 -6.16 32.40
CA PHE A 116 13.07 -5.80 33.80
C PHE A 116 14.56 -5.65 34.12
N HIS A 117 14.88 -4.69 34.97
CA HIS A 117 16.17 -4.54 35.59
C HIS A 117 15.98 -4.20 37.07
N GLU A 118 16.64 -4.95 37.97
CA GLU A 118 16.51 -4.80 39.43
C GLU A 118 15.07 -4.80 39.96
N GLY A 119 14.19 -5.53 39.27
CA GLY A 119 12.76 -5.65 39.60
C GLY A 119 11.86 -4.54 39.05
N GLU A 120 12.41 -3.54 38.38
CA GLU A 120 11.66 -2.47 37.72
C GLU A 120 11.47 -2.77 36.21
N LEU A 121 10.29 -2.48 35.69
CA LEU A 121 9.99 -2.53 34.26
C LEU A 121 10.63 -1.30 33.60
N ILE A 122 11.60 -1.51 32.69
CA ILE A 122 12.38 -0.43 32.09
C ILE A 122 12.04 -0.20 30.61
N ALA A 123 11.54 -1.23 29.91
CA ALA A 123 11.17 -1.17 28.50
C ALA A 123 10.32 -2.37 28.09
N TRP A 124 9.87 -2.36 26.85
CA TRP A 124 9.31 -3.52 26.15
C TRP A 124 10.06 -3.75 24.86
N ALA A 125 10.19 -5.00 24.45
CA ALA A 125 10.63 -5.40 23.12
C ALA A 125 9.49 -6.13 22.42
N ALA A 126 9.30 -5.85 21.14
CA ALA A 126 8.35 -6.57 20.31
C ALA A 126 9.00 -7.09 19.02
N GLY A 127 8.53 -8.27 18.59
CA GLY A 127 8.75 -8.83 17.27
C GLY A 127 7.41 -9.21 16.65
N LEU A 128 7.15 -8.77 15.42
CA LEU A 128 5.91 -9.05 14.71
C LEU A 128 6.20 -9.66 13.34
N VAL A 129 5.40 -10.64 12.95
CA VAL A 129 5.39 -11.29 11.64
C VAL A 129 3.96 -11.45 11.18
N HIS A 130 3.70 -11.13 9.92
CA HIS A 130 2.50 -11.58 9.24
C HIS A 130 2.59 -13.10 9.03
N THR A 131 1.71 -13.85 9.67
CA THR A 131 1.69 -15.34 9.57
C THR A 131 0.89 -15.76 8.35
N ALA A 132 1.46 -16.61 7.50
CA ALA A 132 0.84 -17.02 6.24
C ALA A 132 -0.42 -17.91 6.39
N GLU A 133 -0.70 -18.44 7.61
CA GLU A 133 -1.90 -19.25 7.91
C GLU A 133 -2.23 -19.15 9.41
N ASN A 134 -3.43 -18.69 9.73
CA ASN A 134 -3.89 -18.43 11.10
C ASN A 134 -5.19 -19.15 11.49
N GLY A 135 -5.66 -20.11 10.69
CA GLY A 135 -6.87 -20.89 10.99
C GLY A 135 -8.20 -20.23 10.60
N ALA A 136 -8.19 -19.18 9.81
CA ALA A 136 -9.40 -18.51 9.28
C ALA A 136 -10.32 -19.46 8.51
N ILE A 137 -11.55 -19.03 8.18
CA ILE A 137 -12.52 -19.86 7.43
C ILE A 137 -12.04 -20.25 6.02
N GLU A 138 -11.18 -19.45 5.40
CA GLU A 138 -10.47 -19.78 4.17
C GLU A 138 -8.96 -19.88 4.45
N PRO A 139 -8.21 -20.73 3.72
CA PRO A 139 -6.76 -20.86 3.89
C PRO A 139 -6.02 -19.54 3.65
N GLY A 140 -4.82 -19.42 4.23
CA GLY A 140 -3.97 -18.23 4.07
C GLY A 140 -4.31 -17.09 5.01
N GLY A 141 -5.33 -17.24 5.88
CA GLY A 141 -5.66 -16.31 6.94
C GLY A 141 -6.27 -14.97 6.50
N MET A 142 -6.51 -14.77 5.20
CA MET A 142 -7.16 -13.57 4.65
C MET A 142 -8.47 -13.93 3.93
N PRO A 143 -9.49 -14.46 4.63
CA PRO A 143 -10.71 -14.93 4.01
C PRO A 143 -11.50 -13.80 3.36
N GLY A 144 -11.73 -13.90 2.06
CA GLY A 144 -12.56 -12.94 1.31
C GLY A 144 -14.02 -13.01 1.69
N LYS A 145 -14.50 -14.21 2.09
CA LYS A 145 -15.89 -14.46 2.45
C LYS A 145 -16.21 -14.25 3.94
N ALA A 146 -15.27 -13.73 4.71
CA ALA A 146 -15.53 -13.40 6.11
C ALA A 146 -16.58 -12.29 6.24
N SER A 147 -17.45 -12.40 7.23
CA SER A 147 -18.49 -11.41 7.55
C SER A 147 -18.44 -10.92 8.99
N GLU A 148 -17.60 -11.53 9.81
CA GLU A 148 -17.38 -11.14 11.21
C GLU A 148 -15.99 -11.61 11.65
N VAL A 149 -15.42 -11.00 12.68
CA VAL A 149 -14.05 -11.26 13.17
C VAL A 149 -13.83 -12.72 13.58
N TYR A 150 -14.88 -13.46 13.97
CA TYR A 150 -14.79 -14.88 14.28
C TYR A 150 -14.46 -15.76 13.06
N HIS A 151 -14.58 -15.23 11.86
CA HIS A 151 -14.16 -15.86 10.60
C HIS A 151 -12.69 -15.59 10.25
N ASP A 152 -12.05 -14.61 10.92
CA ASP A 152 -10.72 -14.10 10.58
C ASP A 152 -9.58 -15.00 11.12
N GLY A 153 -9.88 -16.02 11.92
CA GLY A 153 -8.91 -16.96 12.47
C GLY A 153 -8.56 -16.71 13.93
N ILE A 154 -7.30 -17.00 14.32
CA ILE A 154 -6.84 -16.85 15.70
C ILE A 154 -6.77 -15.36 16.04
N CYS A 155 -7.67 -14.92 16.92
CA CYS A 155 -7.75 -13.55 17.41
C CYS A 155 -7.55 -13.57 18.92
N VAL A 156 -6.38 -13.12 19.40
CA VAL A 156 -5.95 -13.25 20.80
C VAL A 156 -5.49 -11.92 21.37
N PRO A 157 -6.08 -11.47 22.48
CA PRO A 157 -5.74 -10.22 23.13
C PRO A 157 -4.64 -10.37 24.20
N GLY A 158 -3.47 -10.91 23.84
CA GLY A 158 -2.32 -10.97 24.76
C GLY A 158 -2.20 -12.24 25.61
N LEU A 159 -2.25 -13.40 25.00
CA LEU A 159 -2.02 -14.69 25.67
C LEU A 159 -0.54 -14.89 25.98
N LYS A 160 -0.17 -15.25 27.23
CA LYS A 160 1.22 -15.61 27.55
C LYS A 160 1.61 -16.92 26.88
N VAL A 161 2.49 -16.86 25.90
CA VAL A 161 3.10 -18.03 25.26
C VAL A 161 4.35 -18.52 26.01
N VAL A 162 5.00 -17.59 26.72
CA VAL A 162 6.06 -17.88 27.70
C VAL A 162 5.67 -17.20 29.01
N GLU A 163 5.79 -17.90 30.12
CA GLU A 163 5.54 -17.38 31.46
C GLU A 163 6.77 -17.57 32.35
N LYS A 164 7.34 -16.46 32.84
CA LYS A 164 8.54 -16.45 33.70
C LYS A 164 9.72 -17.28 33.12
N GLY A 165 9.89 -17.22 31.81
CA GLY A 165 10.96 -17.94 31.10
C GLY A 165 10.59 -19.35 30.63
N GLU A 166 9.45 -19.91 31.05
CA GLU A 166 9.02 -21.25 30.70
C GLU A 166 7.95 -21.21 29.57
N LEU A 167 8.20 -21.99 28.52
CA LEU A 167 7.25 -22.11 27.38
C LEU A 167 5.95 -22.78 27.83
N ARG A 168 4.82 -22.17 27.55
CA ARG A 168 3.48 -22.69 27.88
C ARG A 168 3.05 -23.76 26.87
N ASN A 169 3.29 -25.03 27.19
CA ASN A 169 2.92 -26.16 26.33
C ASN A 169 1.44 -26.23 26.02
N ASP A 170 0.56 -25.87 26.92
CA ASP A 170 -0.89 -25.79 26.69
C ASP A 170 -1.24 -24.78 25.61
N VAL A 171 -0.56 -23.63 25.58
CA VAL A 171 -0.72 -22.59 24.54
C VAL A 171 -0.15 -23.08 23.21
N ILE A 172 1.00 -23.73 23.20
CA ILE A 172 1.58 -24.32 21.99
C ILE A 172 0.63 -25.37 21.39
N CYS A 173 0.10 -26.28 22.21
CA CYS A 173 -0.88 -27.27 21.75
C CYS A 173 -2.17 -26.64 21.20
N TYR A 174 -2.63 -25.52 21.79
CA TYR A 174 -3.74 -24.76 21.25
C TYR A 174 -3.41 -24.18 19.86
N LEU A 175 -2.28 -23.52 19.69
CA LEU A 175 -1.86 -22.94 18.41
C LEU A 175 -1.71 -24.00 17.32
N GLU A 176 -1.12 -25.17 17.64
CA GLU A 176 -1.01 -26.29 16.70
C GLU A 176 -2.36 -26.81 16.20
N ARG A 177 -3.39 -26.78 17.07
CA ARG A 177 -4.74 -27.23 16.71
C ARG A 177 -5.59 -26.20 16.01
N ALA A 178 -5.27 -24.94 16.17
CA ALA A 178 -6.04 -23.82 15.66
C ALA A 178 -5.68 -23.41 14.21
N THR A 179 -4.60 -23.99 13.63
CA THR A 179 -4.12 -23.64 12.27
C THR A 179 -4.02 -24.88 11.36
N ARG A 180 -4.04 -24.67 10.04
CA ARG A 180 -3.79 -25.71 9.03
C ARG A 180 -2.31 -26.02 8.85
N SER A 181 -1.42 -25.09 9.23
CA SER A 181 0.04 -25.17 9.11
C SER A 181 0.71 -25.09 10.49
N PRO A 182 0.57 -26.11 11.36
CA PRO A 182 1.05 -26.05 12.74
C PRO A 182 2.57 -25.84 12.85
N ALA A 183 3.36 -26.51 12.00
CA ALA A 183 4.82 -26.39 12.02
C ALA A 183 5.26 -24.94 11.72
N MET A 184 4.64 -24.28 10.74
CA MET A 184 4.91 -22.87 10.39
C MET A 184 4.52 -21.94 11.55
N MET A 185 3.32 -22.09 12.12
CA MET A 185 2.86 -21.27 13.25
C MET A 185 3.83 -21.35 14.45
N ILE A 186 4.32 -22.55 14.77
CA ILE A 186 5.25 -22.75 15.89
C ILE A 186 6.64 -22.19 15.58
N LEU A 187 7.13 -22.36 14.35
CA LEU A 187 8.40 -21.75 13.94
C LEU A 187 8.33 -20.21 13.96
N ASP A 188 7.25 -19.62 13.44
CA ASP A 188 7.04 -18.18 13.47
C ASP A 188 6.93 -17.64 14.91
N THR A 189 6.24 -18.39 15.81
CA THR A 189 6.18 -18.04 17.24
C THR A 189 7.56 -18.06 17.89
N LYS A 190 8.38 -19.08 17.63
CA LYS A 190 9.77 -19.15 18.12
C LYS A 190 10.64 -18.06 17.50
N ALA A 191 10.44 -17.72 16.23
CA ALA A 191 11.17 -16.67 15.54
C ALA A 191 10.91 -15.29 16.16
N ARG A 192 9.63 -14.96 16.43
CA ARG A 192 9.26 -13.73 17.13
C ARG A 192 9.85 -13.67 18.54
N ASN A 193 9.75 -14.76 19.31
CA ASN A 193 10.34 -14.83 20.65
C ASN A 193 11.86 -14.66 20.61
N ALA A 194 12.55 -15.32 19.66
CA ALA A 194 14.01 -15.18 19.51
C ALA A 194 14.42 -13.71 19.21
N ALA A 195 13.64 -13.00 18.37
CA ALA A 195 13.86 -11.58 18.11
C ALA A 195 13.75 -10.73 19.39
N THR A 196 12.67 -10.92 20.17
CA THR A 196 12.49 -10.17 21.42
C THR A 196 13.58 -10.49 22.44
N TYR A 197 14.08 -11.73 22.51
CA TYR A 197 15.18 -12.11 23.39
C TYR A 197 16.50 -11.47 22.96
N ALA A 198 16.80 -11.45 21.67
CA ALA A 198 18.02 -10.78 21.17
C ALA A 198 18.02 -9.28 21.54
N ILE A 199 16.88 -8.60 21.37
CA ILE A 199 16.72 -7.18 21.75
C ILE A 199 16.85 -7.01 23.26
N ARG A 200 16.18 -7.84 24.06
CA ARG A 200 16.22 -7.83 25.52
C ARG A 200 17.66 -7.96 26.03
N ASP A 201 18.37 -8.98 25.56
CA ASP A 201 19.73 -9.29 26.03
C ASP A 201 20.73 -8.21 25.59
N GLY A 202 20.53 -7.66 24.38
CA GLY A 202 21.28 -6.50 23.91
C GLY A 202 21.06 -5.25 24.78
N ILE A 203 19.81 -4.94 25.14
CA ILE A 203 19.49 -3.81 26.02
C ILE A 203 20.07 -4.03 27.43
N LYS A 204 20.00 -5.25 27.98
CA LYS A 204 20.63 -5.57 29.27
C LYS A 204 22.14 -5.28 29.24
N GLY A 205 22.85 -5.68 28.18
CA GLY A 205 24.25 -5.36 27.99
C GLY A 205 24.56 -3.86 27.87
N LEU A 206 23.65 -3.07 27.32
CA LEU A 206 23.77 -1.61 27.28
C LEU A 206 23.57 -1.01 28.68
N ILE A 207 22.63 -1.53 29.47
CA ILE A 207 22.41 -1.09 30.87
C ILE A 207 23.62 -1.39 31.75
N GLU A 208 24.22 -2.57 31.65
CA GLU A 208 25.45 -2.95 32.39
C GLU A 208 26.59 -1.99 32.09
N ARG A 209 26.69 -1.48 30.87
CA ARG A 209 27.77 -0.59 30.43
C ARG A 209 27.54 0.88 30.73
N TYR A 210 26.29 1.36 30.56
CA TYR A 210 25.97 2.79 30.57
C TYR A 210 25.03 3.20 31.71
N GLY A 211 24.35 2.25 32.35
CA GLY A 211 23.36 2.47 33.40
C GLY A 211 21.95 2.74 32.84
N THR A 212 20.95 2.45 33.67
CA THR A 212 19.53 2.60 33.36
C THR A 212 19.13 4.05 33.06
N ASP A 213 19.63 5.00 33.89
CA ASP A 213 19.32 6.44 33.72
C ASP A 213 19.76 7.00 32.36
N VAL A 214 20.97 6.58 31.90
CA VAL A 214 21.47 7.00 30.58
C VAL A 214 20.61 6.47 29.47
N LEU A 215 20.22 5.19 29.55
CA LEU A 215 19.35 4.58 28.52
C LEU A 215 17.95 5.24 28.48
N ALA A 216 17.37 5.49 29.66
CA ALA A 216 16.07 6.21 29.72
C ALA A 216 16.17 7.63 29.13
N GLY A 217 17.29 8.34 29.41
CA GLY A 217 17.55 9.64 28.80
C GLY A 217 17.73 9.60 27.30
N VAL A 218 18.32 8.52 26.75
CA VAL A 218 18.40 8.29 25.28
C VAL A 218 17.02 8.04 24.68
N PHE A 219 16.17 7.26 25.34
CA PHE A 219 14.78 7.01 24.87
C PHE A 219 13.98 8.31 24.78
N ASP A 220 14.03 9.13 25.84
CA ASP A 220 13.34 10.42 25.87
C ASP A 220 13.85 11.35 24.75
N ARG A 221 15.18 11.42 24.56
CA ARG A 221 15.79 12.26 23.54
C ARG A 221 15.46 11.80 22.12
N LEU A 222 15.40 10.48 21.84
CA LEU A 222 15.00 9.91 20.54
C LEU A 222 13.57 10.33 20.16
N ILE A 223 12.65 10.24 21.12
CA ILE A 223 11.26 10.64 20.91
C ILE A 223 11.14 12.15 20.65
N GLU A 224 11.87 12.96 21.46
CA GLU A 224 11.88 14.41 21.29
C GLU A 224 12.51 14.84 19.95
N GLU A 225 13.60 14.19 19.54
CA GLU A 225 14.22 14.44 18.23
C GLU A 225 13.26 14.15 17.07
N GLY A 226 12.51 13.03 17.16
CA GLY A 226 11.47 12.71 16.19
C GLY A 226 10.41 13.81 16.07
N GLU A 227 9.94 14.36 17.20
CA GLU A 227 8.97 15.47 17.19
C GLU A 227 9.58 16.75 16.62
N ILE A 228 10.78 17.13 17.04
CA ILE A 228 11.46 18.35 16.57
C ILE A 228 11.64 18.30 15.05
N LEU A 229 12.19 17.20 14.52
CA LEU A 229 12.45 17.05 13.09
C LEU A 229 11.15 17.04 12.27
N ALA A 230 10.11 16.37 12.75
CA ALA A 230 8.81 16.38 12.09
C ALA A 230 8.21 17.81 12.02
N ARG A 231 8.24 18.54 13.14
CA ARG A 231 7.74 19.93 13.17
C ARG A 231 8.58 20.89 12.32
N GLU A 232 9.91 20.75 12.33
CA GLU A 232 10.78 21.56 11.48
C GLU A 232 10.54 21.33 10.00
N LYS A 233 10.30 20.06 9.59
CA LYS A 233 9.92 19.75 8.21
C LYS A 233 8.56 20.35 7.84
N LEU A 234 7.56 20.21 8.70
CA LEU A 234 6.23 20.80 8.47
C LEU A 234 6.26 22.32 8.33
N LYS A 235 7.09 23.05 9.12
CA LYS A 235 7.26 24.51 9.01
C LYS A 235 7.76 24.98 7.64
N LYS A 236 8.49 24.14 6.91
CA LYS A 236 8.99 24.43 5.57
C LYS A 236 7.96 24.21 4.46
N LEU A 237 6.86 23.50 4.77
CA LEU A 237 5.82 23.15 3.82
C LEU A 237 4.69 24.19 3.80
N PRO A 238 4.00 24.36 2.65
CA PRO A 238 2.93 25.35 2.54
C PRO A 238 1.71 24.97 3.38
N ASP A 239 1.07 25.97 3.97
CA ASP A 239 -0.23 25.78 4.62
C ASP A 239 -1.34 25.63 3.57
N GLY A 240 -2.35 24.83 3.88
CA GLY A 240 -3.46 24.57 2.98
C GLY A 240 -4.23 23.30 3.29
N THR A 241 -5.21 23.01 2.44
CA THR A 241 -6.01 21.78 2.49
C THR A 241 -5.99 21.07 1.16
N TRP A 242 -5.75 19.76 1.17
CA TRP A 242 -5.73 18.88 0.00
C TRP A 242 -6.66 17.70 0.23
N SER A 243 -7.41 17.33 -0.80
CA SER A 243 -8.37 16.22 -0.69
C SER A 243 -8.24 15.25 -1.85
N GLU A 244 -8.44 13.96 -1.55
CA GLU A 244 -8.53 12.88 -2.51
C GLU A 244 -9.56 11.84 -2.11
N GLU A 245 -10.07 11.12 -3.12
CA GLU A 245 -10.97 9.99 -2.93
C GLU A 245 -10.71 8.90 -3.95
N VAL A 246 -10.86 7.66 -3.53
CA VAL A 246 -10.77 6.47 -4.38
C VAL A 246 -11.98 5.57 -4.18
N TYR A 247 -12.30 4.81 -5.23
CA TYR A 247 -13.47 3.94 -5.26
C TYR A 247 -13.07 2.49 -5.40
N LEU A 248 -13.68 1.62 -4.57
CA LEU A 248 -13.54 0.17 -4.58
C LEU A 248 -14.83 -0.45 -5.09
N ASP A 249 -14.76 -1.64 -5.68
CA ASP A 249 -15.86 -2.23 -6.42
C ASP A 249 -16.54 -3.43 -5.74
N HIS A 250 -16.04 -3.90 -4.58
CA HIS A 250 -16.71 -4.96 -3.80
C HIS A 250 -16.39 -4.89 -2.30
N ASP A 251 -17.16 -5.60 -1.50
CA ASP A 251 -17.00 -5.73 -0.04
C ASP A 251 -16.48 -7.11 0.42
N GLY A 252 -16.11 -7.96 -0.54
CA GLY A 252 -15.72 -9.35 -0.33
C GLY A 252 -16.86 -10.35 -0.54
N LEU A 253 -18.10 -9.92 -0.45
CA LEU A 253 -19.31 -10.73 -0.65
C LEU A 253 -20.02 -10.38 -1.96
N ASP A 254 -20.18 -9.09 -2.23
CA ASP A 254 -20.90 -8.57 -3.39
C ASP A 254 -20.16 -7.43 -4.06
N TYR A 255 -20.40 -7.23 -5.37
CA TYR A 255 -20.03 -6.01 -6.07
C TYR A 255 -20.82 -4.83 -5.50
N LYS A 256 -20.10 -3.93 -4.83
CA LYS A 256 -20.67 -2.76 -4.19
C LYS A 256 -19.67 -1.63 -4.21
N LEU A 257 -20.11 -0.49 -4.73
CA LEU A 257 -19.28 0.71 -4.77
C LEU A 257 -19.02 1.20 -3.33
N GLN A 258 -17.75 1.36 -2.99
CA GLN A 258 -17.29 1.88 -1.71
C GLN A 258 -16.28 2.99 -1.95
N LYS A 259 -16.22 3.96 -1.06
CA LYS A 259 -15.37 5.14 -1.17
C LYS A 259 -14.46 5.26 0.06
N VAL A 260 -13.18 5.51 -0.18
CA VAL A 260 -12.24 6.01 0.83
C VAL A 260 -11.87 7.44 0.45
N LYS A 261 -12.11 8.38 1.36
CA LYS A 261 -11.87 9.81 1.16
C LYS A 261 -10.96 10.34 2.26
N CYS A 262 -10.06 11.25 1.89
CA CYS A 262 -9.18 11.95 2.82
C CYS A 262 -9.18 13.44 2.51
N ALA A 263 -9.25 14.27 3.56
CA ALA A 263 -8.94 15.69 3.53
C ALA A 263 -7.76 15.92 4.48
N MET A 264 -6.63 16.36 3.94
CA MET A 264 -5.43 16.70 4.70
C MET A 264 -5.32 18.20 4.85
N THR A 265 -5.20 18.71 6.07
CA THR A 265 -4.96 20.13 6.34
C THR A 265 -3.62 20.29 7.06
N LYS A 266 -2.78 21.18 6.57
CA LYS A 266 -1.49 21.51 7.16
C LYS A 266 -1.49 22.99 7.59
N GLU A 267 -1.18 23.28 8.84
CA GLU A 267 -1.11 24.60 9.44
C GLU A 267 0.11 24.74 10.35
N GLY A 268 1.01 25.67 10.03
CA GLY A 268 2.24 25.91 10.80
C GLY A 268 3.11 24.65 10.90
N ASP A 269 3.26 24.08 12.08
CA ASP A 269 4.01 22.85 12.35
C ASP A 269 3.12 21.64 12.68
N HIS A 270 1.87 21.70 12.25
CA HIS A 270 0.86 20.68 12.50
C HIS A 270 0.20 20.21 11.20
N ILE A 271 -0.18 18.91 11.14
CA ILE A 271 -0.88 18.32 10.02
C ILE A 271 -2.03 17.44 10.51
N SER A 272 -3.18 17.53 9.85
CA SER A 272 -4.37 16.75 10.18
C SER A 272 -4.90 15.99 8.96
N PHE A 273 -5.44 14.80 9.21
CA PHE A 273 -6.06 13.95 8.20
C PHE A 273 -7.48 13.61 8.64
N ASP A 274 -8.47 13.95 7.81
CA ASP A 274 -9.88 13.67 8.05
C ASP A 274 -10.42 12.73 6.97
N PHE A 275 -10.86 11.54 7.38
CA PHE A 275 -11.45 10.52 6.52
C PHE A 275 -12.99 10.56 6.50
N SER A 276 -13.59 11.65 6.96
CA SER A 276 -15.03 11.87 6.87
C SER A 276 -15.51 11.83 5.42
N GLY A 277 -16.63 11.12 5.19
CA GLY A 277 -17.18 10.88 3.86
C GLY A 277 -16.68 9.58 3.21
N SER A 278 -15.86 8.78 3.90
CA SER A 278 -15.64 7.37 3.57
C SER A 278 -16.92 6.55 3.78
N SER A 279 -17.07 5.45 3.04
CA SER A 279 -18.26 4.60 3.12
C SER A 279 -18.47 4.01 4.51
N PRO A 280 -19.73 3.73 4.92
CA PRO A 280 -20.01 2.98 6.14
C PRO A 280 -19.32 1.61 6.13
N GLN A 281 -19.10 1.03 7.32
CA GLN A 281 -18.62 -0.36 7.41
C GLN A 281 -19.55 -1.29 6.64
N ASN A 282 -18.97 -2.32 6.03
CA ASN A 282 -19.68 -3.28 5.19
C ASN A 282 -19.87 -4.61 5.91
N ARG A 283 -20.67 -5.49 5.28
CA ARG A 283 -20.98 -6.82 5.79
C ARG A 283 -19.90 -7.85 5.52
N GLY A 284 -18.96 -7.54 4.63
CA GLY A 284 -17.87 -8.43 4.24
C GLY A 284 -16.58 -8.16 4.99
N SER A 285 -15.48 -8.63 4.42
CA SER A 285 -14.14 -8.57 4.99
C SER A 285 -13.37 -7.26 4.73
N ALA A 286 -13.96 -6.35 3.94
CA ALA A 286 -13.31 -5.12 3.49
C ALA A 286 -13.50 -3.95 4.48
N ASN A 287 -13.19 -4.18 5.75
CA ASN A 287 -13.20 -3.16 6.81
C ASN A 287 -11.84 -3.11 7.51
N CYS A 288 -11.59 -2.03 8.19
CA CYS A 288 -10.40 -1.82 9.02
C CYS A 288 -10.81 -1.28 10.38
N ALA A 289 -10.30 -1.85 11.46
CA ALA A 289 -10.39 -1.27 12.78
C ALA A 289 -9.42 -0.09 12.93
N LEU A 290 -9.61 0.73 13.97
CA LEU A 290 -8.82 1.94 14.16
C LEU A 290 -7.30 1.74 14.14
N PRO A 291 -6.71 0.71 14.81
CA PRO A 291 -5.27 0.47 14.75
C PRO A 291 -4.76 0.27 13.32
N GLY A 292 -5.48 -0.49 12.51
CA GLY A 292 -5.14 -0.74 11.11
C GLY A 292 -5.25 0.52 10.24
N ALA A 293 -6.25 1.37 10.47
CA ALA A 293 -6.38 2.64 9.75
C ALA A 293 -5.24 3.61 10.08
N VAL A 294 -4.86 3.72 11.36
CA VAL A 294 -3.71 4.50 11.81
C VAL A 294 -2.41 3.99 11.19
N GLY A 295 -2.19 2.67 11.22
CA GLY A 295 -1.05 2.02 10.57
C GLY A 295 -1.00 2.28 9.06
N SER A 296 -2.16 2.25 8.38
CA SER A 296 -2.25 2.53 6.95
C SER A 296 -1.92 3.99 6.60
N LEU A 297 -2.33 4.95 7.43
CA LEU A 297 -1.92 6.34 7.28
C LEU A 297 -0.42 6.50 7.55
N TYR A 298 0.12 5.76 8.53
CA TYR A 298 1.56 5.79 8.83
C TYR A 298 2.43 5.42 7.63
N VAL A 299 1.97 4.52 6.76
CA VAL A 299 2.66 4.17 5.50
C VAL A 299 2.91 5.41 4.63
N ALA A 300 1.91 6.27 4.47
CA ALA A 300 2.06 7.51 3.70
C ALA A 300 2.99 8.51 4.41
N LEU A 301 2.88 8.61 5.73
CA LEU A 301 3.73 9.50 6.53
C LEU A 301 5.19 9.07 6.48
N ALA A 302 5.49 7.81 6.80
CA ALA A 302 6.86 7.28 6.83
C ALA A 302 7.48 7.17 5.43
N GLY A 303 6.68 6.80 4.41
CA GLY A 303 7.20 6.59 3.06
C GLY A 303 7.36 7.86 2.22
N CYS A 304 6.58 8.91 2.48
CA CYS A 304 6.56 10.11 1.63
C CYS A 304 6.89 11.40 2.37
N LEU A 305 6.40 11.58 3.60
CA LEU A 305 6.54 12.84 4.31
C LEU A 305 7.72 12.85 5.29
N PHE A 306 7.87 11.80 6.08
CA PHE A 306 8.81 11.71 7.20
C PHE A 306 9.83 10.56 7.03
N TRP A 307 10.21 10.23 5.80
CA TRP A 307 11.16 9.15 5.51
C TRP A 307 12.54 9.40 6.13
N ASP A 308 12.89 10.65 6.37
CA ASP A 308 14.13 11.14 6.96
C ASP A 308 14.03 11.48 8.47
N VAL A 309 12.90 11.17 9.10
CA VAL A 309 12.63 11.40 10.54
C VAL A 309 12.63 10.05 11.27
N PRO A 310 13.15 9.95 12.52
CA PRO A 310 13.04 8.72 13.30
C PRO A 310 11.59 8.24 13.45
N TRP A 311 11.34 6.98 13.12
CA TRP A 311 9.99 6.38 13.18
C TRP A 311 9.68 5.98 14.63
N ASN A 312 9.14 6.89 15.39
CA ASN A 312 8.83 6.74 16.80
C ASN A 312 7.61 7.56 17.21
N GLU A 313 7.28 7.56 18.51
CA GLU A 313 6.16 8.31 19.08
C GLU A 313 6.24 9.82 18.77
N GLY A 314 7.45 10.38 18.76
CA GLY A 314 7.67 11.82 18.54
C GLY A 314 7.23 12.28 17.16
N MET A 315 7.52 11.48 16.13
CA MET A 315 7.11 11.79 14.75
C MET A 315 5.59 11.98 14.62
N MET A 316 4.80 11.27 15.41
CA MET A 316 3.34 11.31 15.37
C MET A 316 2.71 12.46 16.17
N ARG A 317 3.43 13.13 17.07
CA ARG A 317 2.89 14.20 17.92
C ARG A 317 2.33 15.41 17.16
N PRO A 318 2.90 15.88 16.03
CA PRO A 318 2.31 16.94 15.23
C PRO A 318 1.20 16.47 14.27
N VAL A 319 0.76 15.20 14.35
CA VAL A 319 -0.24 14.62 13.45
C VAL A 319 -1.54 14.36 14.21
N THR A 320 -2.66 14.88 13.70
CA THR A 320 -4.00 14.49 14.15
C THR A 320 -4.76 13.75 13.06
N MET A 321 -5.64 12.85 13.45
CA MET A 321 -6.40 11.99 12.53
C MET A 321 -7.84 11.82 13.02
N ASN A 322 -8.75 11.83 12.06
CA ASN A 322 -10.15 11.51 12.28
C ASN A 322 -10.57 10.37 11.34
N PHE A 323 -10.83 9.21 11.91
CA PHE A 323 -11.43 8.05 11.24
C PHE A 323 -12.84 7.87 11.83
N PRO A 324 -13.92 8.22 11.12
CA PRO A 324 -15.28 8.14 11.66
C PRO A 324 -15.64 6.71 12.08
N GLU A 325 -16.09 6.55 13.31
CA GLU A 325 -16.55 5.26 13.85
C GLU A 325 -17.75 4.73 13.05
N GLY A 326 -17.80 3.42 12.83
CA GLY A 326 -18.84 2.77 12.02
C GLY A 326 -18.63 2.93 10.50
N SER A 327 -17.48 3.47 10.07
CA SER A 327 -17.07 3.49 8.67
C SER A 327 -16.17 2.29 8.33
N MET A 328 -15.98 2.03 7.03
CA MET A 328 -15.06 0.98 6.59
C MET A 328 -13.60 1.23 6.98
N VAL A 329 -13.24 2.46 7.32
CA VAL A 329 -11.90 2.86 7.77
C VAL A 329 -11.78 2.93 9.30
N ASN A 330 -12.84 2.66 10.03
CA ASN A 330 -12.89 2.49 11.50
C ASN A 330 -14.17 1.73 11.86
N CYS A 331 -14.14 0.44 11.59
CA CYS A 331 -15.31 -0.42 11.86
C CYS A 331 -15.44 -0.76 13.35
N THR A 332 -16.66 -1.06 13.75
CA THR A 332 -16.98 -1.50 15.11
C THR A 332 -17.01 -3.02 15.20
N PHE A 333 -16.58 -3.54 16.35
CA PHE A 333 -16.68 -4.97 16.66
C PHE A 333 -18.13 -5.45 16.52
N PRO A 334 -18.41 -6.63 15.94
CA PRO A 334 -17.49 -7.68 15.50
C PRO A 334 -17.27 -7.75 13.96
N ALA A 335 -17.23 -6.63 13.25
CA ALA A 335 -16.99 -6.65 11.81
C ALA A 335 -15.66 -7.37 11.45
N SER A 336 -15.62 -8.09 10.34
CA SER A 336 -14.39 -8.73 9.87
C SER A 336 -13.37 -7.67 9.41
N CYS A 337 -12.11 -7.88 9.80
CA CYS A 337 -10.94 -7.12 9.37
C CYS A 337 -9.98 -7.97 8.51
N ALA A 338 -10.41 -9.15 8.04
CA ALA A 338 -9.53 -10.10 7.36
C ALA A 338 -8.81 -9.51 6.14
N GLN A 339 -9.46 -8.61 5.39
CA GLN A 339 -8.89 -7.93 4.22
C GLN A 339 -8.44 -6.49 4.53
N ALA A 340 -8.26 -6.12 5.81
CA ALA A 340 -7.92 -4.76 6.20
C ALA A 340 -6.66 -4.19 5.52
N PRO A 341 -5.53 -4.93 5.35
CA PRO A 341 -4.36 -4.38 4.66
C PRO A 341 -4.63 -3.99 3.20
N PRO A 342 -5.20 -4.85 2.31
CA PRO A 342 -5.50 -4.46 0.95
C PRO A 342 -6.75 -3.59 0.81
N LEU A 343 -7.78 -3.79 1.64
CA LEU A 343 -9.13 -3.22 1.49
C LEU A 343 -9.70 -2.74 2.84
N PRO A 344 -9.46 -1.64 3.45
CA PRO A 344 -9.17 -0.30 2.92
C PRO A 344 -7.76 0.23 3.16
N GLY A 345 -6.84 -0.55 3.73
CA GLY A 345 -5.52 -0.06 4.15
C GLY A 345 -4.70 0.59 3.02
N ILE A 346 -4.50 -0.10 1.89
CA ILE A 346 -3.83 0.49 0.72
C ILE A 346 -4.57 1.73 0.19
N PRO A 347 -5.90 1.75 0.03
CA PRO A 347 -6.66 2.97 -0.27
C PRO A 347 -6.42 4.14 0.68
N ILE A 348 -6.39 3.92 2.01
CA ILE A 348 -6.05 4.95 3.01
C ILE A 348 -4.65 5.54 2.73
N SER A 349 -3.65 4.67 2.58
CA SER A 349 -2.28 5.07 2.26
C SER A 349 -2.22 5.85 0.95
N SER A 350 -2.94 5.40 -0.07
CA SER A 350 -2.93 5.98 -1.43
C SER A 350 -3.51 7.41 -1.44
N VAL A 351 -4.69 7.63 -0.85
CA VAL A 351 -5.28 8.99 -0.80
C VAL A 351 -4.45 9.95 0.04
N ALA A 352 -3.88 9.48 1.15
CA ALA A 352 -2.98 10.27 1.99
C ALA A 352 -1.69 10.64 1.23
N THR A 353 -1.06 9.68 0.54
CA THR A 353 0.13 9.91 -0.31
C THR A 353 -0.14 10.95 -1.39
N LEU A 354 -1.30 10.89 -2.05
CA LEU A 354 -1.66 11.87 -3.08
C LEU A 354 -1.88 13.27 -2.50
N CYS A 355 -2.51 13.40 -1.32
CA CYS A 355 -2.63 14.68 -0.62
C CYS A 355 -1.26 15.24 -0.25
N ILE A 356 -0.38 14.43 0.35
CA ILE A 356 1.00 14.79 0.69
C ILE A 356 1.77 15.20 -0.58
N SER A 357 1.72 14.42 -1.66
CA SER A 357 2.40 14.70 -2.93
C SER A 357 1.98 16.04 -3.53
N LYS A 358 0.70 16.40 -3.45
CA LYS A 358 0.19 17.70 -3.92
C LYS A 358 0.71 18.87 -3.09
N MET A 359 0.90 18.68 -1.78
CA MET A 359 1.53 19.66 -0.91
C MET A 359 3.03 19.81 -1.23
N LEU A 360 3.77 18.70 -1.32
CA LEU A 360 5.22 18.69 -1.60
C LEU A 360 5.55 19.36 -2.93
N ALA A 361 4.71 19.19 -3.93
CA ALA A 361 4.88 19.78 -5.25
C ALA A 361 4.95 21.31 -5.28
N GLN A 362 4.42 21.96 -4.26
CA GLN A 362 4.40 23.42 -4.16
C GLN A 362 5.72 23.99 -3.62
N THR A 363 6.71 23.13 -3.33
CA THR A 363 8.04 23.49 -2.85
C THR A 363 9.11 23.03 -3.83
N ASP A 364 10.20 23.74 -3.96
CA ASP A 364 11.35 23.30 -4.75
C ASP A 364 12.20 22.26 -3.98
N GLU A 365 12.27 22.38 -2.64
CA GLU A 365 13.06 21.53 -1.76
C GLU A 365 12.51 20.08 -1.73
N PHE A 366 11.18 19.90 -1.64
CA PHE A 366 10.57 18.59 -1.40
C PHE A 366 9.82 18.01 -2.61
N ARG A 367 9.81 18.70 -3.75
CA ARG A 367 9.14 18.21 -4.97
C ARG A 367 9.67 16.84 -5.42
N GLY A 368 10.95 16.55 -5.13
CA GLY A 368 11.58 15.27 -5.44
C GLY A 368 10.94 14.05 -4.76
N ASP A 369 10.26 14.26 -3.63
CA ASP A 369 9.66 13.20 -2.81
C ASP A 369 8.22 12.86 -3.23
N LEU A 370 7.60 13.67 -4.13
CA LEU A 370 6.24 13.38 -4.58
C LEU A 370 6.14 12.11 -5.43
N ASN A 371 5.03 11.42 -5.29
CA ASN A 371 4.68 10.24 -6.08
C ASN A 371 3.20 10.26 -6.46
N ALA A 372 2.87 9.79 -7.68
CA ALA A 372 1.53 9.33 -8.00
C ALA A 372 1.19 8.08 -7.16
N ALA A 373 -0.03 7.60 -7.21
CA ALA A 373 -0.39 6.41 -6.44
C ALA A 373 0.46 5.20 -6.89
N TRP A 374 1.05 4.50 -5.93
CA TRP A 374 1.57 3.15 -6.13
C TRP A 374 0.39 2.22 -6.37
N ALA A 375 0.63 1.01 -6.88
CA ALA A 375 -0.46 0.09 -7.17
C ALA A 375 -1.39 -0.04 -5.97
N THR A 376 -2.58 0.55 -6.11
CA THR A 376 -3.65 0.43 -5.13
C THR A 376 -4.34 -0.92 -5.30
N THR A 377 -4.30 -1.48 -6.51
CA THR A 377 -4.86 -2.77 -6.87
C THR A 377 -3.84 -3.89 -6.69
N THR A 378 -4.18 -4.90 -5.92
CA THR A 378 -3.36 -6.09 -5.67
C THR A 378 -4.20 -7.36 -5.86
N SER A 379 -3.55 -8.48 -6.12
CA SER A 379 -4.20 -9.79 -6.23
C SER A 379 -3.51 -10.78 -5.32
N TRP A 380 -4.20 -11.23 -4.28
CA TRP A 380 -3.69 -12.17 -3.29
C TRP A 380 -4.18 -13.58 -3.61
N LEU A 381 -3.24 -14.51 -3.81
CA LEU A 381 -3.54 -15.93 -3.90
C LEU A 381 -3.24 -16.60 -2.56
N SER A 382 -4.26 -17.24 -2.01
CA SER A 382 -4.14 -18.13 -0.85
C SER A 382 -4.53 -19.55 -1.26
N TYR A 383 -3.89 -20.53 -0.66
CA TYR A 383 -4.21 -21.93 -0.91
C TYR A 383 -4.13 -22.77 0.37
N GLY A 384 -4.82 -23.91 0.39
CA GLY A 384 -4.71 -24.87 1.46
C GLY A 384 -5.34 -26.20 1.10
N GLY A 385 -4.73 -27.27 1.59
CA GLY A 385 -5.15 -28.65 1.29
C GLY A 385 -4.04 -29.64 1.58
N ILE A 386 -3.76 -30.52 0.63
CA ILE A 386 -2.65 -31.48 0.70
C ILE A 386 -1.59 -31.05 -0.31
N ASP A 387 -0.36 -30.89 0.17
CA ASP A 387 0.79 -30.53 -0.67
C ASP A 387 1.33 -31.73 -1.49
N GLN A 388 2.36 -31.47 -2.28
CA GLN A 388 3.05 -32.49 -3.11
C GLN A 388 3.76 -33.57 -2.28
N TYR A 389 3.90 -33.41 -0.97
CA TYR A 389 4.51 -34.36 -0.04
C TYR A 389 3.47 -35.16 0.76
N GLY A 390 2.18 -34.95 0.49
CA GLY A 390 1.08 -35.57 1.22
C GLY A 390 0.78 -34.96 2.58
N THR A 391 1.31 -33.76 2.86
CA THR A 391 1.14 -33.06 4.14
C THR A 391 0.04 -32.01 4.04
N ARG A 392 -0.66 -31.74 5.14
CA ARG A 392 -1.59 -30.61 5.22
C ARG A 392 -0.82 -29.31 5.18
N THR A 393 -1.25 -28.41 4.31
CA THR A 393 -0.63 -27.10 4.13
C THR A 393 -1.70 -26.01 4.01
N GLY A 394 -1.30 -24.80 4.30
CA GLY A 394 -2.03 -23.55 4.02
C GLY A 394 -1.03 -22.41 3.97
N SER A 395 -1.10 -21.61 2.93
CA SER A 395 -0.17 -20.50 2.70
C SER A 395 -0.77 -19.46 1.75
N MET A 396 -0.01 -18.40 1.50
CA MET A 396 -0.31 -17.38 0.49
C MET A 396 0.94 -17.07 -0.31
N LEU A 397 0.74 -16.57 -1.56
CA LEU A 397 1.82 -16.15 -2.44
C LEU A 397 1.99 -14.64 -2.36
N MET A 398 3.24 -14.18 -2.35
CA MET A 398 3.62 -12.78 -2.19
C MET A 398 3.86 -12.03 -3.51
N ASP A 399 3.33 -12.55 -4.62
CA ASP A 399 3.39 -11.87 -5.92
C ASP A 399 2.84 -10.42 -5.92
N PRO A 400 1.85 -10.05 -5.07
CA PRO A 400 1.39 -8.66 -4.95
C PRO A 400 2.47 -7.66 -4.56
N PHE A 401 3.57 -8.11 -3.96
CA PHE A 401 4.72 -7.25 -3.64
C PHE A 401 5.57 -6.87 -4.86
N ALA A 402 5.35 -7.46 -6.02
CA ALA A 402 5.91 -7.02 -7.29
C ALA A 402 4.95 -6.08 -8.05
N ALA A 403 4.28 -5.18 -7.34
CA ALA A 403 3.39 -4.18 -7.90
C ALA A 403 4.15 -2.97 -8.46
N GLY A 404 3.53 -2.21 -9.37
CA GLY A 404 4.16 -1.03 -9.98
C GLY A 404 4.12 0.19 -9.06
N CYS A 405 5.24 0.93 -8.96
CA CYS A 405 5.31 2.19 -8.22
C CYS A 405 4.69 3.35 -9.01
N GLY A 406 4.19 4.36 -8.30
CA GLY A 406 3.73 5.61 -8.89
C GLY A 406 4.86 6.42 -9.52
N ALA A 407 4.55 7.21 -10.55
CA ALA A 407 5.50 8.12 -11.19
C ALA A 407 5.85 9.30 -10.28
N GLY A 408 7.09 9.77 -10.35
CA GLY A 408 7.53 11.02 -9.74
C GLY A 408 7.44 12.21 -10.70
N PHE A 409 7.82 13.40 -10.22
CA PHE A 409 7.76 14.62 -11.05
C PHE A 409 8.81 14.64 -12.17
N ASP A 410 9.89 13.89 -12.05
CA ASP A 410 11.06 13.84 -12.91
C ASP A 410 11.44 12.42 -13.38
N ARG A 411 10.69 11.40 -12.96
CA ARG A 411 11.00 10.00 -13.20
C ARG A 411 9.77 9.14 -13.40
N ASP A 412 9.95 8.08 -14.19
CA ASP A 412 8.99 7.01 -14.30
C ASP A 412 8.87 6.24 -12.98
N GLY A 413 7.70 5.62 -12.74
CA GLY A 413 7.53 4.68 -11.66
C GLY A 413 8.38 3.42 -11.87
N ILE A 414 8.82 2.78 -10.80
CA ILE A 414 9.63 1.57 -10.85
C ILE A 414 8.73 0.40 -11.24
N ASP A 415 9.14 -0.35 -12.27
CA ASP A 415 8.45 -1.55 -12.73
C ASP A 415 8.60 -2.65 -11.69
N SER A 416 7.50 -3.28 -11.30
CA SER A 416 7.45 -4.29 -10.23
C SER A 416 8.23 -3.87 -8.98
N GLY A 417 8.17 -2.58 -8.65
CA GLY A 417 9.00 -1.94 -7.62
C GLY A 417 8.57 -2.19 -6.18
N GLY A 418 7.44 -2.85 -5.97
CA GLY A 418 6.98 -3.23 -4.64
C GLY A 418 5.62 -2.68 -4.24
N CYS A 419 5.23 -2.98 -3.00
CA CYS A 419 4.04 -2.45 -2.37
C CYS A 419 4.42 -1.32 -1.40
N GLN A 420 3.67 -0.22 -1.38
CA GLN A 420 4.00 0.94 -0.54
C GLN A 420 4.06 0.63 0.95
N MET A 421 3.23 -0.30 1.44
CA MET A 421 3.21 -0.69 2.85
C MET A 421 4.42 -1.52 3.28
N THR A 422 5.10 -2.16 2.31
CA THR A 422 6.22 -3.08 2.54
C THR A 422 7.36 -2.78 1.56
N PRO A 423 8.03 -1.62 1.65
CA PRO A 423 8.98 -1.16 0.63
C PRO A 423 10.26 -2.01 0.55
N GLU A 424 10.57 -2.85 1.56
CA GLU A 424 11.68 -3.80 1.54
C GLU A 424 11.30 -5.18 0.99
N SER A 425 10.02 -5.40 0.69
CA SER A 425 9.54 -6.72 0.28
C SER A 425 9.94 -7.04 -1.15
N ASP A 426 10.35 -8.29 -1.33
CA ASP A 426 10.57 -8.90 -2.63
C ASP A 426 9.44 -9.89 -2.96
N CYS A 427 9.20 -10.09 -4.24
CA CYS A 427 8.45 -11.23 -4.72
C CYS A 427 9.37 -12.46 -4.65
N ALA A 428 9.01 -13.47 -3.88
CA ALA A 428 9.83 -14.68 -3.74
C ALA A 428 10.09 -15.35 -5.09
N ASP A 429 11.20 -16.07 -5.21
CA ASP A 429 11.50 -16.87 -6.37
C ASP A 429 10.41 -17.94 -6.59
N ALA A 430 10.08 -18.22 -7.86
CA ALA A 430 9.07 -19.19 -8.22
C ALA A 430 9.41 -20.58 -7.64
N GLU A 431 10.69 -20.98 -7.73
CA GLU A 431 11.20 -22.26 -7.23
C GLU A 431 11.02 -22.41 -5.71
N THR A 432 11.12 -21.31 -4.95
CA THR A 432 10.85 -21.34 -3.50
C THR A 432 9.41 -21.70 -3.22
N TYR A 433 8.45 -21.07 -3.93
CA TYR A 433 7.03 -21.40 -3.78
C TYR A 433 6.67 -22.78 -4.31
N GLU A 434 7.23 -23.18 -5.45
CA GLU A 434 7.03 -24.51 -6.04
C GLU A 434 7.56 -25.63 -5.14
N SER A 435 8.64 -25.38 -4.40
CA SER A 435 9.17 -26.35 -3.42
C SER A 435 8.34 -26.37 -2.13
N ALA A 436 7.75 -25.25 -1.72
CA ALA A 436 6.99 -25.11 -0.47
C ALA A 436 5.51 -25.53 -0.58
N GLY A 437 4.94 -25.52 -1.79
CA GLY A 437 3.52 -25.78 -1.99
C GLY A 437 3.18 -26.36 -3.38
N PRO A 438 1.96 -26.86 -3.56
CA PRO A 438 1.54 -27.56 -4.78
C PRO A 438 1.14 -26.59 -5.89
N ILE A 439 1.96 -25.60 -6.15
CA ILE A 439 1.75 -24.55 -7.17
C ILE A 439 2.93 -24.54 -8.14
N LEU A 440 2.65 -24.61 -9.44
CA LEU A 440 3.63 -24.44 -10.51
C LEU A 440 3.36 -23.11 -11.23
N TYR A 441 4.41 -22.29 -11.40
CA TYR A 441 4.34 -21.08 -12.20
C TYR A 441 4.50 -21.42 -13.67
N ILE A 442 3.45 -21.19 -14.46
CA ILE A 442 3.54 -21.33 -15.92
C ILE A 442 4.26 -20.13 -16.51
N PHE A 443 3.94 -18.94 -16.02
CA PHE A 443 4.69 -17.71 -16.28
C PHE A 443 4.47 -16.68 -15.19
N ARG A 444 5.44 -15.79 -15.04
CA ARG A 444 5.39 -14.56 -14.24
C ARG A 444 6.18 -13.50 -15.00
N LYS A 445 5.52 -12.47 -15.48
CA LYS A 445 6.12 -11.44 -16.34
C LYS A 445 5.47 -10.08 -16.16
N HIS A 446 6.10 -9.03 -16.67
CA HIS A 446 5.50 -7.69 -16.72
C HIS A 446 4.21 -7.69 -17.55
N ARG A 447 3.19 -7.00 -17.02
CA ARG A 447 1.92 -6.82 -17.70
C ARG A 447 1.97 -5.60 -18.61
N CYS A 448 1.84 -5.81 -19.94
CA CYS A 448 1.73 -4.73 -20.91
C CYS A 448 0.51 -3.85 -20.63
N ASP A 449 0.64 -2.52 -20.78
CA ASP A 449 -0.39 -1.50 -20.55
C ASP A 449 -0.97 -1.43 -19.13
N SER A 450 -0.32 -2.07 -18.14
CA SER A 450 -0.74 -1.97 -16.74
C SER A 450 -0.34 -0.63 -16.10
N ALA A 451 0.75 -0.02 -16.53
CA ALA A 451 1.21 1.27 -16.06
C ALA A 451 0.25 2.41 -16.40
N GLY A 452 0.04 3.34 -15.49
CA GLY A 452 -0.69 4.57 -15.73
C GLY A 452 0.05 5.50 -16.70
N PRO A 453 -0.55 5.88 -17.84
CA PRO A 453 0.10 6.79 -18.80
C PRO A 453 0.33 8.18 -18.23
N GLY A 454 1.48 8.80 -18.57
CA GLY A 454 1.83 10.15 -18.14
C GLY A 454 3.03 10.71 -18.92
N LYS A 455 3.40 11.96 -18.68
CA LYS A 455 4.71 12.53 -19.07
C LYS A 455 5.83 11.64 -18.51
N PHE A 456 5.64 11.22 -17.25
CA PHE A 456 6.31 10.09 -16.64
C PHE A 456 5.24 9.03 -16.37
N ARG A 457 5.48 7.80 -16.84
CA ARG A 457 4.54 6.70 -16.64
C ARG A 457 4.67 6.08 -15.26
N GLY A 458 3.62 5.47 -14.76
CA GLY A 458 3.74 4.57 -13.63
C GLY A 458 4.62 3.35 -13.94
N GLY A 459 5.02 2.61 -12.92
CA GLY A 459 5.64 1.31 -13.04
C GLY A 459 4.64 0.24 -13.50
N THR A 460 5.10 -0.78 -14.20
CA THR A 460 4.28 -1.94 -14.57
C THR A 460 4.09 -2.86 -13.38
N GLY A 461 2.93 -3.53 -13.32
CA GLY A 461 2.71 -4.70 -12.49
C GLY A 461 3.00 -5.98 -13.24
N LEU A 462 2.52 -7.11 -12.70
CA LEU A 462 2.73 -8.45 -13.24
C LEU A 462 1.47 -9.05 -13.87
N GLU A 463 1.71 -10.06 -14.67
CA GLU A 463 0.75 -11.02 -15.18
C GLU A 463 1.28 -12.41 -14.90
N ILE A 464 0.47 -13.28 -14.29
CA ILE A 464 0.92 -14.52 -13.68
C ILE A 464 -0.06 -15.64 -13.99
N ALA A 465 0.44 -16.84 -14.23
CA ALA A 465 -0.35 -18.06 -14.30
C ALA A 465 0.15 -19.08 -13.27
N HIS A 466 -0.74 -19.48 -12.36
CA HIS A 466 -0.49 -20.46 -11.30
C HIS A 466 -1.27 -21.73 -11.60
N MET A 467 -0.61 -22.85 -11.72
CA MET A 467 -1.21 -24.17 -11.92
C MET A 467 -1.10 -25.01 -10.66
N VAL A 468 -2.16 -25.72 -10.30
CA VAL A 468 -2.10 -26.75 -9.24
C VAL A 468 -1.30 -27.93 -9.76
N HIS A 469 -0.28 -28.37 -9.02
CA HIS A 469 0.63 -29.41 -9.45
C HIS A 469 1.02 -30.37 -8.32
N ASN A 470 1.03 -31.67 -8.63
CA ASN A 470 1.39 -32.75 -7.70
C ASN A 470 0.53 -32.77 -6.42
N SER A 471 -0.78 -32.47 -6.51
CA SER A 471 -1.68 -32.47 -5.37
C SER A 471 -3.01 -33.16 -5.71
N PRO A 472 -3.58 -33.92 -4.78
CA PRO A 472 -4.93 -34.47 -4.95
C PRO A 472 -6.02 -33.39 -4.95
N GLY A 473 -5.71 -32.19 -4.42
CA GLY A 473 -6.59 -31.03 -4.41
C GLY A 473 -6.28 -30.04 -3.30
N ILE A 474 -6.43 -28.78 -3.64
CA ILE A 474 -6.31 -27.65 -2.72
C ILE A 474 -7.53 -26.74 -2.86
N TYR A 475 -7.87 -26.04 -1.79
CA TYR A 475 -8.71 -24.87 -1.87
C TYR A 475 -7.84 -23.72 -2.41
N PHE A 476 -8.25 -23.14 -3.53
CA PHE A 476 -7.56 -22.07 -4.23
C PHE A 476 -8.42 -20.82 -4.11
N ALA A 477 -7.94 -19.82 -3.42
CA ALA A 477 -8.67 -18.58 -3.19
C ALA A 477 -7.87 -17.39 -3.71
N GLN A 478 -8.56 -16.50 -4.40
CA GLN A 478 -7.94 -15.32 -4.98
C GLN A 478 -8.79 -14.10 -4.74
N HIS A 479 -8.15 -13.05 -4.19
CA HIS A 479 -8.80 -11.81 -3.80
C HIS A 479 -8.05 -10.63 -4.42
N ALA A 480 -8.78 -9.78 -5.14
CA ALA A 480 -8.28 -8.56 -5.75
C ALA A 480 -9.40 -7.52 -5.78
N TYR A 481 -9.13 -6.31 -6.22
CA TYR A 481 -10.15 -5.27 -6.49
C TYR A 481 -9.67 -4.34 -7.59
N GLY A 482 -10.59 -3.59 -8.20
CA GLY A 482 -10.27 -2.67 -9.29
C GLY A 482 -10.56 -3.27 -10.68
N GLU A 483 -11.60 -4.11 -10.80
CA GLU A 483 -12.14 -4.56 -12.10
C GLU A 483 -13.03 -3.48 -12.73
N LYS A 484 -13.97 -2.96 -11.92
CA LYS A 484 -14.98 -1.97 -12.34
C LYS A 484 -14.60 -0.54 -12.00
N THR A 485 -13.71 -0.37 -11.05
CA THR A 485 -13.12 0.91 -10.62
C THR A 485 -11.64 0.96 -10.97
N ASN A 486 -11.03 2.15 -10.93
CA ASN A 486 -9.59 2.34 -11.14
C ASN A 486 -9.01 3.19 -10.01
N PRO A 487 -8.73 2.58 -8.85
CA PRO A 487 -8.30 3.31 -7.66
C PRO A 487 -6.84 3.74 -7.67
N THR A 488 -5.98 3.24 -8.56
CA THR A 488 -4.56 3.63 -8.65
C THR A 488 -4.43 4.91 -9.47
N LEU A 489 -4.59 6.05 -8.81
CA LEU A 489 -4.70 7.35 -9.46
C LEU A 489 -3.35 7.88 -9.97
N GLY A 490 -3.39 8.58 -11.10
CA GLY A 490 -2.32 9.46 -11.56
C GLY A 490 -2.41 10.84 -10.91
N ILE A 491 -1.44 11.71 -11.24
CA ILE A 491 -1.37 13.08 -10.74
C ILE A 491 -1.15 14.07 -11.88
N TRP A 492 -1.86 15.19 -11.87
CA TRP A 492 -1.76 16.33 -12.79
C TRP A 492 -1.70 15.98 -14.29
N GLY A 493 -2.73 15.25 -14.75
CA GLY A 493 -2.87 14.83 -16.14
C GLY A 493 -2.29 13.47 -16.42
N GLY A 494 -1.60 12.83 -15.46
CA GLY A 494 -1.31 11.41 -15.50
C GLY A 494 -2.59 10.59 -15.30
N TYR A 495 -2.68 9.47 -16.01
CA TYR A 495 -3.83 8.58 -15.92
C TYR A 495 -3.65 7.52 -14.83
N PRO A 496 -4.77 6.97 -14.34
CA PRO A 496 -4.75 5.78 -13.50
C PRO A 496 -4.10 4.59 -14.21
N ALA A 497 -3.61 3.64 -13.40
CA ALA A 497 -3.11 2.36 -13.88
C ALA A 497 -4.19 1.47 -14.51
N GLY A 498 -3.83 0.32 -15.07
CA GLY A 498 -4.75 -0.68 -15.62
C GLY A 498 -5.62 -1.35 -14.55
N SER A 499 -6.73 -1.93 -14.98
CA SER A 499 -7.66 -2.69 -14.13
C SER A 499 -7.17 -4.11 -13.89
N MET A 500 -7.78 -4.74 -12.88
CA MET A 500 -7.57 -6.13 -12.53
C MET A 500 -8.44 -7.07 -13.35
N LEU A 501 -7.96 -8.29 -13.54
CA LEU A 501 -8.70 -9.39 -14.16
C LEU A 501 -8.23 -10.70 -13.57
N GLN A 502 -9.17 -11.63 -13.37
CA GLN A 502 -8.89 -13.00 -12.97
C GLN A 502 -9.58 -13.97 -13.93
N VAL A 503 -8.85 -14.96 -14.40
CA VAL A 503 -9.33 -16.04 -15.27
C VAL A 503 -8.97 -17.38 -14.66
N PHE A 504 -9.83 -18.35 -14.77
CA PHE A 504 -9.58 -19.70 -14.27
C PHE A 504 -9.83 -20.73 -15.37
N LEU A 505 -8.86 -21.61 -15.58
CA LEU A 505 -8.90 -22.73 -16.51
C LEU A 505 -9.28 -23.99 -15.70
N GLU A 506 -10.51 -24.49 -15.92
CA GLU A 506 -11.07 -25.58 -15.09
C GLU A 506 -10.70 -26.98 -15.59
N ASP A 507 -10.40 -27.16 -16.85
CA ASP A 507 -10.04 -28.44 -17.46
C ASP A 507 -8.53 -28.67 -17.31
N GLY A 508 -8.12 -29.24 -16.16
CA GLY A 508 -6.71 -29.48 -15.83
C GLY A 508 -6.04 -30.45 -16.81
N GLU A 509 -6.72 -31.48 -17.30
CA GLU A 509 -6.15 -32.43 -18.28
C GLU A 509 -5.77 -31.71 -19.57
N LYS A 510 -6.69 -30.90 -20.09
CA LYS A 510 -6.45 -30.09 -21.30
C LYS A 510 -5.34 -29.04 -21.12
N VAL A 511 -5.23 -28.46 -19.92
CA VAL A 511 -4.14 -27.53 -19.61
C VAL A 511 -2.79 -28.25 -19.65
N ILE A 512 -2.70 -29.43 -19.03
CA ILE A 512 -1.48 -30.27 -19.05
C ILE A 512 -1.11 -30.69 -20.48
N GLU A 513 -2.08 -31.11 -21.30
CA GLU A 513 -1.86 -31.45 -22.71
C GLU A 513 -1.28 -30.25 -23.47
N LYS A 514 -1.84 -29.06 -23.30
CA LYS A 514 -1.34 -27.82 -23.91
C LYS A 514 0.06 -27.47 -23.43
N LEU A 515 0.35 -27.62 -22.14
CA LEU A 515 1.68 -27.39 -21.58
C LEU A 515 2.72 -28.33 -22.24
N HIS A 516 2.42 -29.62 -22.37
CA HIS A 516 3.31 -30.57 -23.02
C HIS A 516 3.49 -30.29 -24.52
N ALA A 517 2.47 -29.76 -25.18
CA ALA A 517 2.55 -29.36 -26.59
C ALA A 517 3.28 -28.01 -26.80
N GLY A 518 3.61 -27.29 -25.74
CA GLY A 518 4.15 -25.91 -25.84
C GLY A 518 3.15 -24.87 -26.29
N GLU A 519 1.84 -25.15 -26.13
CA GLU A 519 0.72 -24.31 -26.58
C GLU A 519 0.05 -23.53 -25.42
N MET A 520 0.74 -23.34 -24.30
CA MET A 520 0.19 -22.59 -23.17
C MET A 520 0.01 -21.11 -23.53
N PRO A 521 -1.04 -20.46 -23.00
CA PRO A 521 -1.20 -19.03 -23.17
C PRO A 521 -0.06 -18.29 -22.47
N TRP A 522 0.40 -17.21 -23.10
CA TRP A 522 1.41 -16.33 -22.54
C TRP A 522 0.84 -15.00 -22.03
N THR A 523 -0.48 -14.82 -22.20
CA THR A 523 -1.22 -13.65 -21.72
C THR A 523 -2.56 -14.09 -21.14
N ILE A 524 -3.13 -13.26 -20.28
CA ILE A 524 -4.45 -13.54 -19.71
C ILE A 524 -5.55 -13.48 -20.79
N GLU A 525 -5.37 -12.66 -21.84
CA GLU A 525 -6.27 -12.60 -23.00
C GLU A 525 -6.26 -13.91 -23.78
N GLU A 526 -5.08 -14.45 -24.07
CA GLU A 526 -4.94 -15.78 -24.71
C GLU A 526 -5.54 -16.87 -23.82
N GLY A 527 -5.38 -16.75 -22.49
CA GLY A 527 -6.01 -17.65 -21.52
C GLY A 527 -7.54 -17.64 -21.62
N MET A 528 -8.14 -16.46 -21.85
CA MET A 528 -9.60 -16.34 -22.03
C MET A 528 -10.12 -17.00 -23.30
N GLU A 529 -9.29 -17.23 -24.30
CA GLU A 529 -9.65 -17.89 -25.57
C GLU A 529 -9.62 -19.43 -25.46
N ILE A 530 -9.06 -19.97 -24.37
CA ILE A 530 -9.05 -21.41 -24.12
C ILE A 530 -10.49 -21.87 -23.83
N GLU A 531 -10.91 -22.95 -24.50
CA GLU A 531 -12.23 -23.54 -24.27
C GLU A 531 -12.40 -23.96 -22.80
N GLY A 532 -13.49 -23.51 -22.18
CA GLY A 532 -13.77 -23.75 -20.76
C GLY A 532 -13.12 -22.73 -19.81
N ALA A 533 -12.39 -21.71 -20.32
CA ALA A 533 -11.90 -20.61 -19.51
C ALA A 533 -13.05 -19.81 -18.91
N LYS A 534 -12.92 -19.42 -17.65
CA LYS A 534 -13.92 -18.64 -16.93
C LYS A 534 -13.30 -17.34 -16.41
N LYS A 535 -13.93 -16.23 -16.75
CA LYS A 535 -13.67 -14.99 -16.03
C LYS A 535 -14.26 -15.13 -14.62
N MET A 536 -13.44 -14.92 -13.60
CA MET A 536 -13.81 -15.03 -12.19
C MET A 536 -14.12 -13.64 -11.59
N PRO A 537 -15.03 -13.56 -10.60
CA PRO A 537 -15.11 -12.35 -9.78
C PRO A 537 -13.78 -12.16 -9.01
N LEU A 538 -13.47 -10.92 -8.64
CA LEU A 538 -12.20 -10.62 -7.95
C LEU A 538 -12.13 -11.13 -6.50
N PHE A 539 -13.16 -11.80 -6.02
CA PHE A 539 -13.26 -12.38 -4.67
C PHE A 539 -13.83 -13.80 -4.77
N TYR A 540 -13.00 -14.77 -5.12
CA TYR A 540 -13.47 -16.16 -5.28
C TYR A 540 -12.55 -17.15 -4.57
N GLY A 541 -13.16 -18.28 -4.17
CA GLY A 541 -12.44 -19.45 -3.67
C GLY A 541 -13.15 -20.72 -4.09
N ARG A 542 -12.37 -21.74 -4.45
CA ARG A 542 -12.86 -23.01 -4.96
C ARG A 542 -11.87 -24.14 -4.72
N MET A 543 -12.37 -25.37 -4.76
CA MET A 543 -11.50 -26.53 -4.87
C MET A 543 -10.89 -26.59 -6.27
N ALA A 544 -9.60 -26.85 -6.33
CA ALA A 544 -8.82 -27.00 -7.56
C ALA A 544 -7.95 -28.27 -7.45
N THR A 545 -7.82 -28.98 -8.56
CA THR A 545 -7.07 -30.23 -8.69
C THR A 545 -5.97 -30.06 -9.74
N GLU A 546 -5.18 -31.11 -9.93
CA GLU A 546 -4.06 -31.17 -10.87
C GLU A 546 -4.36 -30.49 -12.22
N GLY A 547 -3.48 -29.63 -12.66
CA GLY A 547 -3.56 -28.90 -13.93
C GLY A 547 -4.50 -27.70 -13.96
N MET A 548 -5.46 -27.57 -13.03
CA MET A 548 -6.31 -26.38 -12.97
C MET A 548 -5.48 -25.13 -12.73
N THR A 549 -5.72 -24.06 -13.49
CA THR A 549 -4.83 -22.90 -13.53
C THR A 549 -5.57 -21.59 -13.33
N GLY A 550 -5.07 -20.76 -12.43
CA GLY A 550 -5.50 -19.37 -12.25
C GLY A 550 -4.56 -18.41 -12.97
N LEU A 551 -5.13 -17.46 -13.73
CA LEU A 551 -4.39 -16.35 -14.34
C LEU A 551 -4.83 -15.04 -13.71
N VAL A 552 -3.86 -14.20 -13.34
CA VAL A 552 -4.12 -12.97 -12.59
C VAL A 552 -3.21 -11.83 -13.02
N ILE A 553 -3.66 -10.61 -12.70
CA ILE A 553 -2.87 -9.39 -12.85
C ILE A 553 -2.53 -8.84 -11.46
N VAL A 554 -1.31 -8.37 -11.29
CA VAL A 554 -0.89 -7.48 -10.21
C VAL A 554 -0.82 -6.06 -10.76
N GLY A 555 -1.32 -5.07 -10.03
CA GLY A 555 -1.53 -3.72 -10.53
C GLY A 555 -0.25 -2.94 -10.84
N GLY A 556 -0.35 -2.02 -11.80
CA GLY A 556 0.66 -1.00 -12.08
C GLY A 556 0.50 0.26 -11.23
N GLY A 557 1.45 1.18 -11.30
CA GLY A 557 1.41 2.50 -10.65
C GLY A 557 0.75 3.58 -11.51
N GLY A 558 0.30 4.68 -10.88
CA GLY A 558 -0.29 5.85 -11.54
C GLY A 558 0.74 6.71 -12.28
N GLY A 559 0.32 7.38 -13.36
CA GLY A 559 1.16 8.26 -14.16
C GLY A 559 1.23 9.69 -13.62
N TYR A 560 2.23 10.46 -14.08
CA TYR A 560 2.41 11.87 -13.75
C TYR A 560 2.43 12.72 -15.03
N GLY A 561 1.63 13.77 -15.08
CA GLY A 561 1.62 14.76 -16.15
C GLY A 561 0.99 14.26 -17.46
N ASP A 562 0.79 15.16 -18.41
CA ASP A 562 0.14 14.91 -19.70
C ASP A 562 0.93 13.92 -20.56
N PRO A 563 0.39 12.74 -20.92
CA PRO A 563 1.09 11.71 -21.71
C PRO A 563 1.66 12.21 -23.04
N ILE A 564 1.00 13.17 -23.71
CA ILE A 564 1.50 13.71 -24.98
C ILE A 564 2.76 14.57 -24.83
N GLU A 565 3.29 14.72 -23.60
CA GLU A 565 4.56 15.40 -23.31
C GLU A 565 5.71 14.42 -23.03
N ARG A 566 5.43 13.12 -22.97
CA ARG A 566 6.48 12.11 -22.85
C ARG A 566 7.41 12.15 -24.07
N ASP A 567 8.73 12.06 -23.83
CA ASP A 567 9.73 11.96 -24.92
C ASP A 567 9.34 10.79 -25.85
N PRO A 568 9.19 11.02 -27.16
CA PRO A 568 8.87 9.95 -28.10
C PRO A 568 9.86 8.78 -28.08
N ARG A 569 11.14 9.03 -27.75
CA ARG A 569 12.16 7.99 -27.64
C ARG A 569 11.88 7.06 -26.47
N LYS A 570 11.47 7.61 -25.31
CA LYS A 570 11.05 6.81 -24.15
C LYS A 570 9.80 5.98 -24.44
N VAL A 571 8.84 6.53 -25.23
CA VAL A 571 7.66 5.76 -25.64
C VAL A 571 8.07 4.59 -26.56
N ARG A 572 9.06 4.78 -27.44
CA ARG A 572 9.61 3.68 -28.25
C ARG A 572 10.25 2.61 -27.37
N GLU A 573 11.11 3.00 -26.44
CA GLU A 573 11.74 2.08 -25.47
C GLU A 573 10.70 1.27 -24.70
N ASP A 574 9.61 1.92 -24.26
CA ASP A 574 8.49 1.25 -23.57
C ASP A 574 7.81 0.21 -24.48
N VAL A 575 7.66 0.48 -25.79
CA VAL A 575 7.08 -0.48 -26.74
C VAL A 575 8.04 -1.65 -27.02
N GLU A 576 9.33 -1.36 -27.25
CA GLU A 576 10.36 -2.37 -27.47
C GLU A 576 10.52 -3.32 -26.26
N SER A 577 10.23 -2.81 -25.04
CA SER A 577 10.29 -3.56 -23.78
C SER A 577 8.95 -4.18 -23.35
N TYR A 578 7.93 -4.18 -24.20
CA TYR A 578 6.58 -4.69 -23.88
C TYR A 578 5.87 -4.01 -22.69
N ILE A 579 6.29 -2.81 -22.33
CA ILE A 579 5.63 -2.00 -21.29
C ILE A 579 4.34 -1.39 -21.82
N HIS A 580 4.37 -0.86 -23.06
CA HIS A 580 3.22 -0.33 -23.74
C HIS A 580 3.01 -0.97 -25.11
N SER A 581 1.75 -1.14 -25.49
CA SER A 581 1.38 -1.58 -26.82
C SER A 581 1.46 -0.45 -27.85
N LEU A 582 1.62 -0.80 -29.13
CA LEU A 582 1.61 0.16 -30.24
C LEU A 582 0.32 1.03 -30.28
N PRO A 583 -0.89 0.47 -30.05
CA PRO A 583 -2.11 1.28 -29.94
C PRO A 583 -2.03 2.35 -28.85
N VAL A 584 -1.53 2.01 -27.64
CA VAL A 584 -1.36 2.96 -26.53
C VAL A 584 -0.33 4.02 -26.88
N ALA A 585 0.80 3.64 -27.45
CA ALA A 585 1.83 4.59 -27.93
C ALA A 585 1.23 5.60 -28.91
N ARG A 586 0.45 5.15 -29.89
CA ARG A 586 -0.18 6.00 -30.92
C ARG A 586 -1.34 6.84 -30.38
N ASP A 587 -2.27 6.26 -29.62
CA ASP A 587 -3.55 6.90 -29.32
C ASP A 587 -3.54 7.66 -27.99
N VAL A 588 -2.70 7.27 -27.03
CA VAL A 588 -2.55 7.94 -25.74
C VAL A 588 -1.36 8.91 -25.72
N TYR A 589 -0.19 8.44 -26.13
CA TYR A 589 1.04 9.27 -26.16
C TYR A 589 1.19 10.09 -27.43
N GLY A 590 0.41 9.78 -28.45
CA GLY A 590 0.45 10.45 -29.75
C GLY A 590 1.76 10.22 -30.51
N VAL A 591 2.45 9.11 -30.26
CA VAL A 591 3.68 8.74 -30.94
C VAL A 591 3.39 7.78 -32.09
N VAL A 592 3.77 8.16 -33.29
CA VAL A 592 3.59 7.36 -34.51
C VAL A 592 4.92 6.71 -34.85
N MET A 593 4.93 5.39 -34.96
CA MET A 593 6.11 4.61 -35.29
C MET A 593 5.77 3.45 -36.24
N ASP A 594 6.77 2.96 -36.94
CA ASP A 594 6.66 1.78 -37.78
C ASP A 594 6.47 0.52 -36.92
N GLU A 595 5.53 -0.34 -37.28
CA GLU A 595 5.15 -1.52 -36.46
C GLU A 595 6.22 -2.62 -36.42
N LYS A 596 7.18 -2.65 -37.35
CA LYS A 596 8.23 -3.67 -37.43
C LYS A 596 9.57 -3.18 -36.90
N THR A 597 9.91 -1.94 -37.24
CA THR A 597 11.23 -1.38 -36.91
C THR A 597 11.22 -0.46 -35.72
N TYR A 598 10.03 -0.12 -35.22
CA TYR A 598 9.77 0.86 -34.17
C TYR A 598 10.41 2.24 -34.41
N GLN A 599 10.75 2.55 -35.69
CA GLN A 599 11.24 3.88 -36.05
C GLN A 599 10.14 4.92 -35.90
N ILE A 600 10.46 6.01 -35.21
CA ILE A 600 9.52 7.10 -34.91
C ILE A 600 9.41 8.02 -36.13
N ASP A 601 8.17 8.26 -36.61
CA ASP A 601 7.88 9.37 -37.53
C ASP A 601 7.58 10.62 -36.70
N MET A 602 8.60 11.50 -36.56
CA MET A 602 8.48 12.74 -35.78
C MET A 602 7.45 13.72 -36.33
N LYS A 603 7.26 13.78 -37.67
CA LYS A 603 6.27 14.68 -38.31
C LYS A 603 4.84 14.20 -38.03
N ALA A 604 4.60 12.92 -38.22
CA ALA A 604 3.31 12.29 -37.91
C ALA A 604 3.02 12.37 -36.40
N THR A 605 4.00 12.17 -35.54
CA THR A 605 3.91 12.31 -34.09
C THR A 605 3.46 13.72 -33.69
N GLN A 606 4.12 14.76 -34.21
CA GLN A 606 3.73 16.15 -33.94
C GLN A 606 2.27 16.39 -34.36
N LYS A 607 1.91 16.00 -35.60
CA LYS A 607 0.54 16.17 -36.13
C LYS A 607 -0.49 15.41 -35.27
N LYS A 608 -0.17 14.20 -34.81
CA LYS A 608 -1.06 13.41 -33.94
C LYS A 608 -1.25 14.10 -32.59
N ARG A 609 -0.20 14.59 -31.94
CA ARG A 609 -0.26 15.35 -30.68
C ARG A 609 -1.07 16.64 -30.80
N GLU A 610 -0.90 17.38 -31.88
CA GLU A 610 -1.71 18.55 -32.19
C GLU A 610 -3.18 18.19 -32.37
N SER A 611 -3.48 17.09 -33.07
CA SER A 611 -4.85 16.57 -33.21
C SER A 611 -5.49 16.21 -31.86
N ILE A 612 -4.74 15.58 -30.97
CA ILE A 612 -5.21 15.27 -29.60
C ILE A 612 -5.53 16.57 -28.83
N ARG A 613 -4.65 17.59 -28.87
CA ARG A 613 -4.93 18.89 -28.26
C ARG A 613 -6.16 19.56 -28.82
N LYS A 614 -6.29 19.56 -30.15
CA LYS A 614 -7.48 20.13 -30.83
C LYS A 614 -8.78 19.42 -30.39
N LYS A 615 -8.76 18.09 -30.32
CA LYS A 615 -9.90 17.30 -29.84
C LYS A 615 -10.27 17.68 -28.39
N ARG A 616 -9.29 17.84 -27.49
CA ARG A 616 -9.52 18.27 -26.11
C ARG A 616 -10.16 19.66 -26.03
N LEU A 617 -9.69 20.60 -26.85
CA LEU A 617 -10.23 21.96 -26.91
C LEU A 617 -11.67 22.03 -27.45
N THR A 618 -12.05 21.12 -28.34
CA THR A 618 -13.38 21.14 -28.97
C THR A 618 -14.42 20.26 -28.28
N ALA A 619 -13.99 19.19 -27.59
CA ALA A 619 -14.89 18.22 -26.96
C ALA A 619 -15.17 18.53 -25.47
N GLY A 620 -14.33 19.31 -24.82
CA GLY A 620 -14.50 19.67 -23.41
C GLY A 620 -15.41 20.89 -23.23
N LYS A 621 -16.07 20.95 -22.06
CA LYS A 621 -16.91 22.09 -21.66
C LYS A 621 -16.57 22.53 -20.24
N ALA A 622 -16.29 23.82 -20.03
CA ALA A 622 -16.10 24.37 -18.70
C ALA A 622 -17.46 24.69 -18.04
N LEU A 623 -17.56 24.51 -16.73
CA LEU A 623 -18.75 24.89 -15.96
C LEU A 623 -18.82 26.41 -15.76
N LYS A 624 -17.64 27.04 -15.56
CA LYS A 624 -17.50 28.48 -15.37
C LYS A 624 -16.53 29.03 -16.41
N ALA A 625 -16.70 30.30 -16.80
CA ALA A 625 -15.81 30.98 -17.72
C ALA A 625 -14.59 31.56 -16.97
N GLY A 626 -13.39 31.22 -17.41
CA GLY A 626 -12.17 31.88 -16.96
C GLY A 626 -11.97 33.23 -17.63
N LYS A 627 -10.92 33.93 -17.23
CA LYS A 627 -10.62 35.30 -17.72
C LYS A 627 -9.87 35.33 -19.07
N GLY A 628 -9.65 34.14 -19.69
CA GLY A 628 -8.97 34.03 -20.97
C GLY A 628 -7.44 34.09 -20.92
N LYS A 629 -6.79 34.11 -22.09
CA LYS A 629 -5.32 34.21 -22.20
C LYS A 629 -4.87 35.60 -21.86
N GLN A 630 -3.85 35.70 -21.02
CA GLN A 630 -3.17 36.93 -20.65
C GLN A 630 -1.66 36.69 -20.67
N GLU A 631 -0.89 37.74 -20.54
CA GLU A 631 0.56 37.64 -20.32
C GLU A 631 0.84 36.78 -19.08
N ILE A 632 1.87 35.93 -19.16
CA ILE A 632 2.28 35.10 -18.03
C ILE A 632 2.90 36.00 -16.98
N LYS A 633 2.16 36.30 -15.93
CA LYS A 633 2.64 37.08 -14.79
C LYS A 633 3.69 36.29 -14.00
N LYS A 634 4.53 36.99 -13.25
CA LYS A 634 5.45 36.38 -12.29
C LYS A 634 4.64 35.47 -11.34
N LEU A 635 5.04 34.21 -11.27
CA LEU A 635 4.44 33.26 -10.33
C LEU A 635 4.96 33.54 -8.92
N GLU A 636 4.05 33.56 -7.97
CA GLU A 636 4.36 33.65 -6.54
C GLU A 636 4.58 32.27 -5.94
N LYS A 637 3.72 31.31 -6.34
CA LYS A 637 3.76 29.92 -5.84
C LYS A 637 3.53 28.93 -6.99
N TYR A 638 4.20 27.79 -6.91
CA TYR A 638 3.80 26.60 -7.69
C TYR A 638 2.48 26.08 -7.16
N PHE A 639 1.65 25.54 -8.05
CA PHE A 639 0.38 24.93 -7.66
C PHE A 639 0.29 23.47 -8.15
N THR A 640 0.46 23.28 -9.47
CA THR A 640 0.56 21.96 -10.10
C THR A 640 1.70 21.93 -11.12
N GLU A 641 1.90 20.82 -11.82
CA GLU A 641 2.85 20.76 -12.94
C GLU A 641 2.60 21.87 -13.97
N TYR A 642 1.35 22.18 -14.26
CA TYR A 642 0.95 23.08 -15.34
C TYR A 642 0.37 24.43 -14.90
N LEU A 643 0.00 24.54 -13.65
CA LEU A 643 -0.65 25.73 -13.10
C LEU A 643 0.22 26.35 -12.01
N GLY A 644 0.21 27.66 -11.95
CA GLY A 644 0.85 28.45 -10.91
C GLY A 644 -0.10 29.48 -10.35
N ILE A 645 0.19 30.00 -9.16
CA ILE A 645 -0.51 31.13 -8.54
C ILE A 645 0.35 32.36 -8.79
N ASN A 646 -0.25 33.38 -9.40
CA ASN A 646 0.43 34.63 -9.70
C ASN A 646 0.35 35.62 -8.51
N THR A 647 1.07 36.74 -8.62
CA THR A 647 1.10 37.83 -7.61
C THR A 647 -0.24 38.51 -7.35
N SER A 648 -1.27 38.21 -8.12
CA SER A 648 -2.65 38.67 -7.90
C SER A 648 -3.52 37.56 -7.27
N HIS A 649 -2.93 36.50 -6.73
CA HIS A 649 -3.60 35.32 -6.16
C HIS A 649 -4.55 34.62 -7.14
N GLU A 650 -4.20 34.61 -8.43
CA GLU A 650 -5.01 33.95 -9.47
C GLU A 650 -4.29 32.72 -10.02
N ILE A 651 -5.05 31.64 -10.31
CA ILE A 651 -4.52 30.44 -10.94
C ILE A 651 -4.33 30.66 -12.43
N GLN A 652 -3.10 30.51 -12.92
CA GLN A 652 -2.72 30.74 -14.31
C GLN A 652 -1.98 29.53 -14.91
N CYS A 653 -2.28 29.22 -16.18
CA CYS A 653 -1.55 28.23 -16.95
C CYS A 653 -0.11 28.71 -17.24
N LYS A 654 0.89 27.94 -16.80
CA LYS A 654 2.30 28.25 -17.02
C LYS A 654 2.74 28.18 -18.49
N LYS A 655 1.95 27.51 -19.37
CA LYS A 655 2.28 27.31 -20.78
C LYS A 655 1.69 28.41 -21.70
N CYS A 656 0.46 28.81 -21.46
CA CYS A 656 -0.23 29.68 -22.42
C CYS A 656 -0.80 30.96 -21.79
N GLY A 657 -0.61 31.15 -20.49
CA GLY A 657 -1.10 32.33 -19.79
C GLY A 657 -2.62 32.37 -19.56
N TYR A 658 -3.36 31.27 -19.82
CA TYR A 658 -4.79 31.26 -19.54
C TYR A 658 -5.05 31.42 -18.03
N LEU A 659 -5.85 32.41 -17.67
CA LEU A 659 -6.21 32.75 -16.31
C LEU A 659 -7.54 32.08 -15.95
N TYR A 660 -7.52 31.19 -14.97
CA TYR A 660 -8.66 30.39 -14.55
C TYR A 660 -9.59 31.18 -13.61
N CYS A 661 -9.16 31.40 -12.40
CA CYS A 661 -9.96 31.92 -11.30
C CYS A 661 -9.06 32.46 -10.16
N ASP A 662 -9.68 32.98 -9.11
CA ASP A 662 -9.02 33.21 -7.81
C ASP A 662 -8.54 31.87 -7.23
N ALA A 663 -7.39 31.86 -6.58
CA ALA A 663 -6.81 30.62 -6.04
C ALA A 663 -7.59 30.02 -4.87
N ARG A 664 -8.59 30.72 -4.34
CA ARG A 664 -9.57 30.19 -3.37
C ARG A 664 -10.72 29.43 -4.02
N GLU A 665 -10.81 29.40 -5.34
CA GLU A 665 -11.84 28.67 -6.10
C GLU A 665 -11.32 27.35 -6.69
N ASN A 666 -12.22 26.41 -6.97
CA ASN A 666 -11.86 25.16 -7.62
C ASN A 666 -11.56 25.38 -9.10
N TYR A 667 -10.29 25.36 -9.49
CA TYR A 667 -9.86 25.59 -10.88
C TYR A 667 -10.44 24.60 -11.89
N LYS A 668 -10.85 23.40 -11.44
CA LYS A 668 -11.43 22.37 -12.32
C LYS A 668 -12.77 22.79 -12.91
N GLU A 669 -13.53 23.64 -12.21
CA GLU A 669 -14.78 24.21 -12.75
C GLU A 669 -14.56 25.15 -13.93
N TYR A 670 -13.35 25.72 -14.05
CA TYR A 670 -12.92 26.64 -15.12
C TYR A 670 -12.10 25.94 -16.21
N ALA A 671 -11.76 24.67 -16.03
CA ALA A 671 -11.11 23.82 -17.02
C ALA A 671 -12.13 23.22 -17.98
N LEU A 672 -11.69 22.87 -19.20
CA LEU A 672 -12.50 22.09 -20.11
C LEU A 672 -12.59 20.65 -19.61
N MET A 673 -13.76 20.27 -19.10
CA MET A 673 -14.05 18.94 -18.62
C MET A 673 -14.67 18.09 -19.73
N ARG A 674 -14.22 16.83 -19.83
CA ARG A 674 -14.88 15.79 -20.64
C ARG A 674 -14.79 14.45 -19.93
N GLU A 675 -15.79 13.61 -20.13
CA GLU A 675 -15.77 12.23 -19.66
C GLU A 675 -15.27 11.31 -20.77
N VAL A 676 -14.36 10.41 -20.40
CA VAL A 676 -13.76 9.42 -21.28
C VAL A 676 -13.97 8.04 -20.67
N THR A 677 -14.40 7.09 -21.48
CA THR A 677 -14.47 5.68 -21.07
C THR A 677 -13.05 5.16 -20.83
N PRO A 678 -12.73 4.58 -19.67
CA PRO A 678 -11.39 4.09 -19.39
C PRO A 678 -10.80 3.16 -20.46
N SER A 679 -11.61 2.28 -21.05
CA SER A 679 -11.18 1.35 -22.11
C SER A 679 -10.68 2.03 -23.39
N ALA A 680 -10.88 3.34 -23.54
CA ALA A 680 -10.30 4.11 -24.65
C ALA A 680 -8.77 4.29 -24.52
N LEU A 681 -8.19 3.98 -23.35
CA LEU A 681 -6.76 4.11 -23.06
C LEU A 681 -6.02 2.77 -23.09
N GLY A 682 -6.65 1.71 -23.51
CA GLY A 682 -6.04 0.39 -23.62
C GLY A 682 -6.95 -0.73 -23.16
N PRO A 683 -6.53 -1.99 -23.37
CA PRO A 683 -7.27 -3.16 -22.95
C PRO A 683 -7.33 -3.26 -21.42
N LEU A 684 -8.23 -4.12 -20.92
CA LEU A 684 -8.41 -4.40 -19.49
C LEU A 684 -8.61 -3.13 -18.64
N ARG A 685 -9.54 -2.30 -19.09
CA ARG A 685 -10.03 -1.12 -18.36
C ARG A 685 -11.54 -1.10 -18.39
N PRO A 686 -12.21 -0.48 -17.39
CA PRO A 686 -13.67 -0.41 -17.36
C PRO A 686 -14.26 0.09 -18.68
N GLY A 687 -15.25 -0.63 -19.19
CA GLY A 687 -15.92 -0.32 -20.46
C GLY A 687 -17.07 0.68 -20.30
N LYS A 688 -17.76 0.99 -21.42
CA LYS A 688 -18.93 1.89 -21.41
C LYS A 688 -20.08 1.41 -20.50
N LYS A 689 -20.20 0.12 -20.27
CA LYS A 689 -21.25 -0.46 -19.42
C LYS A 689 -20.99 -0.18 -17.94
N GLU A 690 -19.75 0.06 -17.55
CA GLU A 690 -19.30 0.32 -16.18
C GLU A 690 -19.24 1.82 -15.84
N LYS A 691 -19.87 2.72 -16.61
CA LYS A 691 -19.85 4.18 -16.36
C LYS A 691 -20.35 4.60 -14.98
N ASP A 692 -21.25 3.82 -14.38
CA ASP A 692 -21.75 4.06 -13.03
C ASP A 692 -20.76 3.63 -11.94
N TRP A 693 -19.68 2.93 -12.33
CA TRP A 693 -18.56 2.54 -11.50
C TRP A 693 -17.34 3.42 -11.73
N CYS A 694 -17.02 3.72 -13.00
CA CYS A 694 -15.82 4.45 -13.36
C CYS A 694 -15.92 5.14 -14.73
N VAL A 695 -15.64 6.44 -14.73
CA VAL A 695 -15.26 7.23 -15.91
C VAL A 695 -14.00 8.00 -15.60
N TYR A 696 -13.24 8.37 -16.62
CA TYR A 696 -12.17 9.36 -16.45
C TYR A 696 -12.71 10.73 -16.81
N ARG A 697 -12.73 11.64 -15.83
CA ARG A 697 -12.94 13.07 -16.06
C ARG A 697 -11.62 13.74 -16.34
N GLU A 698 -11.42 14.11 -17.57
CA GLU A 698 -10.26 14.88 -18.00
C GLU A 698 -10.55 16.36 -17.90
N PHE A 699 -9.64 17.08 -17.24
CA PHE A 699 -9.67 18.55 -17.13
C PHE A 699 -8.53 19.12 -17.95
N CYS A 700 -8.87 19.87 -19.02
CA CYS A 700 -7.89 20.44 -19.94
C CYS A 700 -7.86 21.96 -19.87
N CYS A 701 -6.68 22.54 -20.09
CA CYS A 701 -6.54 23.99 -20.16
C CYS A 701 -7.33 24.56 -21.35
N PRO A 702 -8.26 25.52 -21.14
CA PRO A 702 -9.05 26.12 -22.22
C PRO A 702 -8.21 26.90 -23.24
N GLY A 703 -7.00 27.33 -22.83
CA GLY A 703 -6.11 28.09 -23.72
C GLY A 703 -5.25 27.23 -24.64
N CYS A 704 -4.78 26.05 -24.20
CA CYS A 704 -3.81 25.25 -24.95
C CYS A 704 -4.10 23.74 -25.02
N GLY A 705 -5.16 23.25 -24.37
CA GLY A 705 -5.52 21.83 -24.41
C GLY A 705 -4.58 20.91 -23.63
N THR A 706 -3.68 21.43 -22.79
CA THR A 706 -2.87 20.61 -21.88
C THR A 706 -3.78 19.94 -20.85
N LEU A 707 -3.61 18.64 -20.65
CA LEU A 707 -4.33 17.88 -19.65
C LEU A 707 -3.75 18.22 -18.26
N VAL A 708 -4.54 18.87 -17.41
CA VAL A 708 -4.07 19.38 -16.11
C VAL A 708 -4.46 18.48 -14.95
N GLN A 709 -5.52 17.65 -15.11
CA GLN A 709 -5.96 16.70 -14.12
C GLN A 709 -6.81 15.59 -14.77
N VAL A 710 -6.76 14.39 -14.17
CA VAL A 710 -7.65 13.26 -14.48
C VAL A 710 -8.21 12.73 -13.17
N ASP A 711 -9.53 12.72 -13.03
CA ASP A 711 -10.22 12.08 -11.92
C ASP A 711 -10.80 10.74 -12.39
N SER A 712 -10.72 9.69 -11.56
CA SER A 712 -11.30 8.36 -11.80
C SER A 712 -12.40 8.11 -10.79
N LEU A 713 -13.66 8.19 -11.24
CA LEU A 713 -14.82 8.22 -10.34
C LEU A 713 -16.10 7.79 -11.07
N PRO A 714 -17.19 7.44 -10.34
CA PRO A 714 -18.52 7.25 -10.92
C PRO A 714 -19.08 8.53 -11.58
N THR A 715 -19.90 8.36 -12.62
CA THR A 715 -20.45 9.51 -13.40
C THR A 715 -21.22 10.50 -12.52
N GLN A 716 -21.94 10.05 -11.49
CA GLN A 716 -22.78 10.89 -10.63
C GLN A 716 -22.03 11.70 -9.58
N GLU A 717 -20.74 11.43 -9.34
CA GLU A 717 -19.99 12.13 -8.31
C GLU A 717 -19.69 13.59 -8.67
N ALA A 718 -19.62 14.45 -7.66
CA ALA A 718 -19.29 15.86 -7.82
C ALA A 718 -17.81 16.06 -8.20
N ILE A 719 -17.47 17.25 -8.70
CA ILE A 719 -16.08 17.64 -8.94
C ILE A 719 -15.41 17.91 -7.60
N LEU A 720 -14.48 17.03 -7.21
CA LEU A 720 -13.69 17.20 -5.99
C LEU A 720 -12.73 18.39 -6.14
N ASP A 721 -12.62 19.19 -5.11
CA ASP A 721 -11.54 20.17 -4.97
C ASP A 721 -10.29 19.50 -4.42
N ASN A 722 -9.29 19.30 -5.28
CA ASN A 722 -8.10 18.53 -4.92
C ASN A 722 -7.05 19.30 -4.13
N GLY A 723 -7.24 20.60 -3.86
CA GLY A 723 -6.34 21.32 -2.99
C GLY A 723 -6.44 22.82 -3.10
N ARG A 724 -6.29 23.47 -1.95
CA ARG A 724 -6.25 24.93 -1.79
C ARG A 724 -5.09 25.29 -0.88
N PRO A 725 -4.02 25.87 -1.41
CA PRO A 725 -3.00 26.47 -0.55
C PRO A 725 -3.59 27.70 0.14
N ASN A 726 -3.23 27.94 1.38
CA ASN A 726 -3.51 29.21 2.04
C ASN A 726 -2.67 30.29 1.38
N ILE A 727 -3.34 31.40 0.99
CA ILE A 727 -2.74 32.50 0.22
C ILE A 727 -2.51 33.67 1.16
#